data_78ef2b3d2228c2e904b836ae3ce95d23
#
_entry.id   78ef2b3d2228c2e904b836ae3ce95d23
#
_cell.length_a   1.000
_cell.length_b   1.000
_cell.length_c   1.000
_cell.angle_alpha   90.00
_cell.angle_beta   90.00
_cell.angle_gamma   90.00
#
_symmetry.space_group_name_H-M   'P 1'
#
loop_
_entity.id
_entity.type
_entity.pdbx_description
1 polymer ?
#
loop_
_entity_poly.entity_id
_entity_poly.type
_entity_poly.pdbx_seq_one_letter_code
_entity_poly.pdbx_strand_id
1 'polypeptide(L)'
;MELQRINGMASGINKAKLTETDIITKFILPAVKSVGWDDMTQIRQEVKLKDGMVIVRGQMAARKKVKSADIVLYHKPSMPLAVIEAKANKHEVGKGMQQALGYASLLEVPFVFASNGDGFIFHDKTNLAQLETEIRLEDFPTPKQLWEKYCQWKGYKTENLPVIAQDYHDDGTGKAPRYYQLQAINKTVEAIAEGQNRLLLVMATGTGKTYTAFQIIWRLWKARAKKRILFLADRNILVDQTRINDFQPFGTAMTKITGRKVDPAYEIHLALYQALTGPEEDQKAYKQVDPDFFDLIIIDECHRGSASEESAWREILEYFSSATQVGLTATPKETDEVSNIEYFGDPIYTYSLKQGIEDGFLAPYKVVRVDIDIDVQGWRPYKEQIDKKGNVIEDRIYNQKDMDRTLVIDERTQLVAQTVTNYLTRIGSMSKTIIFCNDIDHAERMRRAFANLNPEQMAKNDKYVMRITGDEDLGKGQLDNFINSKKAYPVIAVTSELMTTGVDAKTCKLVVLDQGIQSMTKFKQIIGRGTRIDEKYGKLWFTIMDFKKATELFADERFDGEPVQIKQTHTSDYETEEALDDIVDGMDDIENPFGDEEIDPDSIQEPEAPYDASNSTMSDDFGSFDNSDDSTDWNDEDKVRKFYVNGVKVKAIAERIQYYDTDGKLVTESFKDYTRKTMAKQFASLDEFTKKWQDSERKQVIIDELAEQGIIWEALEEEVGKGLDPFDLICHVVYDMPPLTRRERADKVKKRNYFVKYGETAQQVLSQLLDKYADIGVQEIENIQVLKVTPFDQIGRPNEIVKKGFGGKPQYDEAIRELESEIYQSDEPKSA
;
A
#
# COMPACT_ATOMS: atom_id res chain seq x y z
N MET A 1 -36.88 -41.62 -5.65
CA MET A 1 -36.43 -42.65 -6.62
C MET A 1 -34.95 -42.45 -7.07
N GLU A 2 -34.51 -41.27 -7.31
CA GLU A 2 -33.08 -41.02 -7.70
C GLU A 2 -32.08 -41.31 -6.55
N LEU A 3 -32.35 -40.92 -5.31
CA LEU A 3 -31.56 -41.25 -4.14
C LEU A 3 -31.51 -42.74 -3.80
N GLN A 4 -32.59 -43.51 -4.04
CA GLN A 4 -32.58 -44.95 -3.90
C GLN A 4 -31.76 -45.65 -5.00
N ARG A 5 -31.68 -45.06 -6.20
CA ARG A 5 -30.76 -45.51 -7.25
C ARG A 5 -29.29 -45.23 -6.92
N ILE A 6 -29.01 -44.06 -6.30
CA ILE A 6 -27.63 -43.68 -5.89
C ILE A 6 -27.16 -44.57 -4.77
N ASN A 7 -27.98 -44.88 -3.75
CA ASN A 7 -27.63 -45.84 -2.68
C ASN A 7 -27.47 -47.25 -3.18
N GLY A 8 -28.25 -47.68 -4.20
CA GLY A 8 -28.13 -48.98 -4.82
C GLY A 8 -26.93 -49.16 -5.77
N MET A 9 -26.45 -48.07 -6.40
CA MET A 9 -25.22 -48.07 -7.23
C MET A 9 -23.93 -47.89 -6.41
N ALA A 10 -24.00 -47.29 -5.21
CA ALA A 10 -22.86 -47.03 -4.37
C ALA A 10 -22.27 -48.30 -3.68
N SER A 11 -22.97 -49.42 -3.69
CA SER A 11 -22.54 -50.65 -3.05
C SER A 11 -21.28 -51.34 -3.66
N GLY A 12 -20.74 -50.77 -4.76
CA GLY A 12 -19.51 -51.28 -5.43
C GLY A 12 -18.36 -50.25 -5.55
N ILE A 13 -18.58 -49.01 -5.19
CA ILE A 13 -17.56 -47.94 -5.35
C ILE A 13 -16.80 -47.74 -4.04
N ASN A 14 -15.48 -47.91 -4.08
CA ASN A 14 -14.62 -47.56 -2.94
C ASN A 14 -14.45 -46.04 -2.87
N LYS A 15 -15.26 -45.38 -2.06
CA LYS A 15 -15.28 -43.90 -1.90
C LYS A 15 -13.92 -43.35 -1.47
N ALA A 16 -13.10 -44.08 -0.71
CA ALA A 16 -11.79 -43.64 -0.25
C ALA A 16 -10.76 -43.40 -1.39
N LYS A 17 -11.03 -43.94 -2.59
CA LYS A 17 -10.19 -43.75 -3.78
C LYS A 17 -10.66 -42.60 -4.68
N LEU A 18 -11.78 -42.02 -4.37
CA LEU A 18 -12.35 -40.92 -5.15
C LEU A 18 -11.68 -39.57 -4.83
N THR A 19 -11.57 -38.74 -5.85
CA THR A 19 -11.12 -37.35 -5.69
C THR A 19 -12.18 -36.48 -5.01
N GLU A 20 -11.81 -35.28 -4.52
CA GLU A 20 -12.78 -34.30 -4.01
C GLU A 20 -13.86 -33.94 -5.06
N THR A 21 -13.46 -33.76 -6.32
CA THR A 21 -14.38 -33.52 -7.43
C THR A 21 -15.35 -34.68 -7.64
N ASP A 22 -14.92 -35.93 -7.51
CA ASP A 22 -15.81 -37.08 -7.56
C ASP A 22 -16.79 -37.10 -6.39
N ILE A 23 -16.36 -36.74 -5.19
CA ILE A 23 -17.21 -36.64 -4.00
C ILE A 23 -18.28 -35.55 -4.21
N ILE A 24 -17.89 -34.39 -4.71
CA ILE A 24 -18.84 -33.30 -5.03
C ILE A 24 -19.87 -33.77 -6.04
N THR A 25 -19.42 -34.29 -7.19
CA THR A 25 -20.32 -34.59 -8.33
C THR A 25 -21.22 -35.81 -8.10
N LYS A 26 -20.72 -36.82 -7.36
CA LYS A 26 -21.42 -38.10 -7.19
C LYS A 26 -22.27 -38.19 -5.92
N PHE A 27 -21.98 -37.39 -4.89
CA PHE A 27 -22.64 -37.49 -3.58
C PHE A 27 -23.21 -36.15 -3.11
N ILE A 28 -22.41 -35.09 -3.05
CA ILE A 28 -22.83 -33.78 -2.48
C ILE A 28 -23.87 -33.10 -3.37
N LEU A 29 -23.55 -32.86 -4.65
CA LEU A 29 -24.49 -32.18 -5.56
C LEU A 29 -25.81 -32.95 -5.73
N PRO A 30 -25.82 -34.29 -5.92
CA PRO A 30 -27.07 -35.03 -5.96
C PRO A 30 -27.92 -34.90 -4.69
N ALA A 31 -27.26 -34.89 -3.48
CA ALA A 31 -27.97 -34.69 -2.23
C ALA A 31 -28.62 -33.30 -2.16
N VAL A 32 -27.83 -32.26 -2.46
CA VAL A 32 -28.32 -30.86 -2.48
C VAL A 32 -29.45 -30.66 -3.47
N LYS A 33 -29.30 -31.15 -4.71
CA LYS A 33 -30.34 -31.07 -5.75
C LYS A 33 -31.62 -31.83 -5.40
N SER A 34 -31.49 -32.96 -4.73
CA SER A 34 -32.66 -33.81 -4.40
C SER A 34 -33.63 -33.15 -3.45
N VAL A 35 -33.20 -32.18 -2.64
CA VAL A 35 -34.07 -31.41 -1.74
C VAL A 35 -34.56 -30.09 -2.33
N GLY A 36 -34.31 -29.87 -3.64
CA GLY A 36 -34.94 -28.79 -4.42
C GLY A 36 -34.07 -27.58 -4.69
N TRP A 37 -32.71 -27.64 -4.46
CA TRP A 37 -31.82 -26.59 -4.91
C TRP A 37 -31.66 -26.60 -6.42
N ASP A 38 -31.87 -25.44 -7.04
CA ASP A 38 -31.73 -25.27 -8.49
C ASP A 38 -30.26 -25.09 -8.91
N ASP A 39 -29.83 -25.99 -9.83
CA ASP A 39 -28.44 -26.05 -10.29
C ASP A 39 -28.01 -24.81 -11.09
N MET A 40 -28.96 -24.19 -11.81
CA MET A 40 -28.65 -23.09 -12.72
C MET A 40 -28.55 -21.72 -12.00
N THR A 41 -29.39 -21.54 -10.98
CA THR A 41 -29.59 -20.22 -10.36
C THR A 41 -29.10 -20.14 -8.89
N GLN A 42 -29.10 -21.29 -8.17
CA GLN A 42 -28.87 -21.29 -6.75
C GLN A 42 -27.54 -21.96 -6.32
N ILE A 43 -26.94 -22.78 -7.17
CA ILE A 43 -25.70 -23.49 -6.89
C ILE A 43 -24.58 -22.91 -7.74
N ARG A 44 -23.49 -22.48 -7.09
CA ARG A 44 -22.24 -22.10 -7.78
C ARG A 44 -21.08 -22.87 -7.20
N GLN A 45 -20.24 -23.42 -8.08
CA GLN A 45 -19.07 -24.22 -7.72
C GLN A 45 -17.79 -23.40 -7.93
N GLU A 46 -16.72 -23.76 -7.21
CA GLU A 46 -15.40 -23.15 -7.29
C GLU A 46 -15.42 -21.61 -7.22
N VAL A 47 -16.16 -21.08 -6.22
CA VAL A 47 -16.38 -19.65 -6.09
C VAL A 47 -15.14 -18.96 -5.55
N LYS A 48 -14.45 -18.23 -6.40
CA LYS A 48 -13.31 -17.39 -6.01
C LYS A 48 -13.80 -16.13 -5.32
N LEU A 49 -13.40 -15.94 -4.06
CA LEU A 49 -13.76 -14.75 -3.30
C LEU A 49 -12.65 -13.70 -3.31
N LYS A 50 -11.39 -14.15 -3.38
CA LYS A 50 -10.19 -13.30 -3.43
C LYS A 50 -9.39 -13.61 -4.70
N ASP A 51 -8.56 -12.65 -5.14
CA ASP A 51 -7.70 -12.84 -6.32
C ASP A 51 -6.28 -13.32 -5.95
N GLY A 52 -6.02 -13.60 -4.67
CA GLY A 52 -4.71 -13.95 -4.14
C GLY A 52 -3.81 -12.73 -3.95
N MET A 53 -3.31 -12.57 -2.73
CA MET A 53 -2.40 -11.47 -2.39
C MET A 53 -1.18 -11.47 -3.30
N VAL A 54 -0.78 -10.32 -3.79
CA VAL A 54 0.45 -10.15 -4.55
C VAL A 54 1.63 -10.05 -3.59
N ILE A 55 2.61 -10.94 -3.74
CA ILE A 55 3.90 -10.89 -3.05
C ILE A 55 4.92 -10.27 -3.99
N VAL A 56 5.69 -9.33 -3.45
CA VAL A 56 6.76 -8.66 -4.19
C VAL A 56 8.09 -8.93 -3.50
N ARG A 57 9.10 -9.35 -4.27
CA ARG A 57 10.47 -9.57 -3.83
C ARG A 57 11.41 -8.97 -4.89
N GLY A 58 12.17 -7.94 -4.51
CA GLY A 58 12.92 -7.18 -5.50
C GLY A 58 12.01 -6.66 -6.61
N GLN A 59 12.34 -6.91 -7.86
CA GLN A 59 11.49 -6.60 -9.03
C GLN A 59 10.52 -7.72 -9.39
N MET A 60 10.65 -8.88 -8.79
CA MET A 60 9.77 -10.02 -9.05
C MET A 60 8.47 -9.88 -8.27
N ALA A 61 7.39 -10.32 -8.86
CA ALA A 61 6.10 -10.37 -8.20
C ALA A 61 5.34 -11.65 -8.57
N ALA A 62 4.59 -12.19 -7.63
CA ALA A 62 3.74 -13.35 -7.85
C ALA A 62 2.47 -13.26 -6.98
N ARG A 63 1.42 -13.95 -7.38
CA ARG A 63 0.21 -14.10 -6.56
C ARG A 63 0.29 -15.33 -5.68
N LYS A 64 -0.20 -15.20 -4.46
CA LYS A 64 -0.51 -16.39 -3.64
C LYS A 64 -1.62 -17.19 -4.32
N LYS A 65 -1.53 -18.51 -4.20
CA LYS A 65 -2.53 -19.43 -4.73
C LYS A 65 -3.91 -19.12 -4.15
N VAL A 66 -4.88 -18.93 -5.04
CA VAL A 66 -6.26 -18.63 -4.64
C VAL A 66 -6.93 -19.88 -4.13
N LYS A 67 -7.57 -19.78 -2.96
CA LYS A 67 -8.47 -20.82 -2.46
C LYS A 67 -9.89 -20.43 -2.84
N SER A 68 -10.61 -21.35 -3.52
CA SER A 68 -12.02 -21.21 -3.87
C SER A 68 -12.89 -21.93 -2.84
N ALA A 69 -14.08 -21.43 -2.59
CA ALA A 69 -15.11 -22.22 -1.91
C ALA A 69 -15.66 -23.26 -2.89
N ASP A 70 -15.71 -24.52 -2.50
CA ASP A 70 -16.12 -25.60 -3.39
C ASP A 70 -17.54 -25.37 -3.91
N ILE A 71 -18.49 -25.02 -3.01
CA ILE A 71 -19.86 -24.71 -3.39
C ILE A 71 -20.38 -23.55 -2.52
N VAL A 72 -21.05 -22.59 -3.15
CA VAL A 72 -21.83 -21.55 -2.47
C VAL A 72 -23.29 -21.67 -2.92
N LEU A 73 -24.19 -21.68 -1.95
CA LEU A 73 -25.64 -21.73 -2.18
C LEU A 73 -26.24 -20.33 -2.04
N TYR A 74 -27.13 -20.00 -2.97
CA TYR A 74 -27.75 -18.68 -3.06
C TYR A 74 -29.28 -18.79 -2.99
N HIS A 75 -29.91 -17.83 -2.31
CA HIS A 75 -31.35 -17.61 -2.49
C HIS A 75 -31.63 -17.03 -3.88
N LYS A 76 -30.88 -15.97 -4.22
CA LYS A 76 -30.78 -15.30 -5.52
C LYS A 76 -29.34 -14.89 -5.77
N PRO A 77 -28.92 -14.52 -6.99
CA PRO A 77 -27.55 -14.16 -7.31
C PRO A 77 -26.93 -13.10 -6.37
N SER A 78 -27.75 -12.19 -5.83
CA SER A 78 -27.35 -11.17 -4.87
C SER A 78 -27.31 -11.64 -3.41
N MET A 79 -27.82 -12.83 -3.10
CA MET A 79 -28.09 -13.29 -1.73
C MET A 79 -27.46 -14.65 -1.48
N PRO A 80 -26.15 -14.72 -1.14
CA PRO A 80 -25.53 -15.97 -0.67
C PRO A 80 -26.16 -16.40 0.67
N LEU A 81 -26.35 -17.70 0.86
CA LEU A 81 -26.93 -18.27 2.07
C LEU A 81 -25.97 -19.20 2.81
N ALA A 82 -25.27 -20.05 2.08
CA ALA A 82 -24.47 -21.09 2.67
C ALA A 82 -23.20 -21.39 1.88
N VAL A 83 -22.19 -21.90 2.58
CA VAL A 83 -20.96 -22.44 2.00
C VAL A 83 -20.89 -23.94 2.28
N ILE A 84 -20.51 -24.74 1.28
CA ILE A 84 -20.21 -26.16 1.43
C ILE A 84 -18.77 -26.39 1.02
N GLU A 85 -17.98 -27.02 1.89
CA GLU A 85 -16.61 -27.44 1.63
C GLU A 85 -16.55 -28.96 1.58
N ALA A 86 -15.97 -29.50 0.53
CA ALA A 86 -15.81 -30.93 0.31
C ALA A 86 -14.37 -31.39 0.67
N LYS A 87 -14.25 -32.64 1.09
CA LYS A 87 -12.95 -33.30 1.23
C LYS A 87 -13.05 -34.73 0.70
N ALA A 88 -11.91 -35.26 0.24
CA ALA A 88 -11.84 -36.66 -0.17
C ALA A 88 -12.30 -37.56 0.98
N ASN A 89 -13.00 -38.66 0.67
CA ASN A 89 -13.63 -39.58 1.63
C ASN A 89 -12.65 -40.27 2.61
N LYS A 90 -11.35 -40.24 2.33
CA LYS A 90 -10.30 -40.67 3.26
C LYS A 90 -10.16 -39.77 4.52
N HIS A 91 -10.79 -38.63 4.53
CA HIS A 91 -10.80 -37.64 5.63
C HIS A 91 -12.11 -37.74 6.39
N GLU A 92 -12.10 -37.28 7.64
CA GLU A 92 -13.32 -37.12 8.45
C GLU A 92 -14.25 -36.07 7.83
N VAL A 93 -15.57 -36.20 8.06
CA VAL A 93 -16.63 -35.33 7.48
C VAL A 93 -16.36 -33.85 7.79
N GLY A 94 -15.92 -33.52 8.99
CA GLY A 94 -15.71 -32.12 9.45
C GLY A 94 -14.38 -31.48 9.04
N LYS A 95 -13.48 -32.18 8.32
CA LYS A 95 -12.12 -31.68 8.08
C LYS A 95 -12.07 -30.35 7.31
N GLY A 96 -13.05 -30.06 6.46
CA GLY A 96 -13.16 -28.80 5.70
C GLY A 96 -13.79 -27.63 6.47
N MET A 97 -14.31 -27.83 7.67
CA MET A 97 -15.15 -26.84 8.38
C MET A 97 -14.44 -25.50 8.64
N GLN A 98 -13.18 -25.51 9.07
CA GLN A 98 -12.46 -24.26 9.34
C GLN A 98 -12.26 -23.40 8.06
N GLN A 99 -11.98 -24.07 6.94
CA GLN A 99 -11.86 -23.40 5.65
C GLN A 99 -13.21 -22.81 5.20
N ALA A 100 -14.27 -23.60 5.32
CA ALA A 100 -15.63 -23.16 4.99
C ALA A 100 -16.10 -22.00 5.87
N LEU A 101 -15.79 -22.00 7.17
CA LEU A 101 -16.06 -20.89 8.10
C LEU A 101 -15.34 -19.61 7.69
N GLY A 102 -14.11 -19.71 7.17
CA GLY A 102 -13.39 -18.58 6.62
C GLY A 102 -14.13 -17.95 5.42
N TYR A 103 -14.59 -18.76 4.47
CA TYR A 103 -15.38 -18.27 3.34
C TYR A 103 -16.75 -17.72 3.75
N ALA A 104 -17.42 -18.38 4.69
CA ALA A 104 -18.69 -17.91 5.23
C ALA A 104 -18.57 -16.56 5.96
N SER A 105 -17.43 -16.31 6.59
CA SER A 105 -17.13 -15.01 7.19
C SER A 105 -16.98 -13.92 6.13
N LEU A 106 -16.29 -14.20 5.03
CA LEU A 106 -16.17 -13.26 3.90
C LEU A 106 -17.50 -12.97 3.24
N LEU A 107 -18.39 -13.94 3.13
CA LEU A 107 -19.73 -13.78 2.55
C LEU A 107 -20.77 -13.29 3.56
N GLU A 108 -20.43 -13.22 4.85
CA GLU A 108 -21.35 -12.92 5.96
C GLU A 108 -22.59 -13.84 5.99
N VAL A 109 -22.38 -15.12 5.70
CA VAL A 109 -23.48 -16.13 5.74
C VAL A 109 -23.44 -16.96 7.02
N PRO A 110 -24.62 -17.35 7.57
CA PRO A 110 -24.68 -18.08 8.83
C PRO A 110 -24.57 -19.59 8.68
N PHE A 111 -24.76 -20.15 7.46
CA PHE A 111 -24.85 -21.59 7.26
C PHE A 111 -23.57 -22.13 6.58
N VAL A 112 -22.96 -23.11 7.21
CA VAL A 112 -21.72 -23.70 6.72
C VAL A 112 -21.81 -25.21 6.78
N PHE A 113 -21.37 -25.88 5.72
CA PHE A 113 -21.39 -27.33 5.63
C PHE A 113 -19.98 -27.84 5.27
N ALA A 114 -19.55 -28.90 5.95
CA ALA A 114 -18.41 -29.68 5.53
C ALA A 114 -18.86 -31.10 5.18
N SER A 115 -18.33 -31.72 4.13
CA SER A 115 -18.72 -33.05 3.70
C SER A 115 -17.56 -33.83 3.08
N ASN A 116 -17.54 -35.15 3.30
CA ASN A 116 -16.69 -36.10 2.60
C ASN A 116 -17.51 -37.10 1.72
N GLY A 117 -18.81 -36.82 1.51
CA GLY A 117 -19.72 -37.63 0.75
C GLY A 117 -20.41 -38.76 1.55
N ASP A 118 -20.20 -38.87 2.87
CA ASP A 118 -20.93 -39.78 3.74
C ASP A 118 -22.09 -39.09 4.47
N GLY A 119 -21.92 -37.80 4.75
CA GLY A 119 -22.89 -36.92 5.40
C GLY A 119 -22.36 -35.48 5.39
N PHE A 120 -22.98 -34.61 6.16
CA PHE A 120 -22.53 -33.24 6.38
C PHE A 120 -22.36 -32.96 7.88
N ILE A 121 -21.31 -32.21 8.23
CA ILE A 121 -21.33 -31.43 9.46
C ILE A 121 -21.95 -30.08 9.09
N PHE A 122 -23.06 -29.75 9.70
CA PHE A 122 -23.79 -28.49 9.52
C PHE A 122 -23.52 -27.54 10.67
N HIS A 123 -22.85 -26.43 10.39
CA HIS A 123 -22.62 -25.33 11.32
C HIS A 123 -23.69 -24.24 11.07
N ASP A 124 -24.55 -24.01 12.05
CA ASP A 124 -25.68 -23.07 11.99
C ASP A 124 -25.50 -21.97 13.03
N LYS A 125 -25.00 -20.82 12.60
CA LYS A 125 -24.78 -19.63 13.48
C LYS A 125 -26.07 -19.03 14.01
N THR A 126 -27.24 -19.43 13.47
CA THR A 126 -28.56 -18.97 13.95
C THR A 126 -29.05 -19.77 15.14
N ASN A 127 -28.44 -20.94 15.42
CA ASN A 127 -28.78 -21.83 16.51
C ASN A 127 -27.70 -21.83 17.60
N LEU A 128 -27.76 -20.87 18.51
CA LEU A 128 -26.78 -20.75 19.60
C LEU A 128 -26.79 -21.89 20.60
N ALA A 129 -27.86 -22.70 20.66
CA ALA A 129 -27.94 -23.85 21.55
C ALA A 129 -27.14 -25.05 21.05
N GLN A 130 -27.01 -25.21 19.73
CA GLN A 130 -26.25 -26.27 19.10
C GLN A 130 -25.73 -25.78 17.74
N LEU A 131 -24.51 -25.30 17.74
CA LEU A 131 -23.89 -24.70 16.54
C LEU A 131 -23.59 -25.73 15.46
N GLU A 132 -23.17 -26.93 15.83
CA GLU A 132 -22.79 -28.00 14.88
C GLU A 132 -23.62 -29.25 15.09
N THR A 133 -24.11 -29.79 13.99
CA THR A 133 -24.87 -31.06 13.94
C THR A 133 -24.41 -31.90 12.76
N GLU A 134 -24.31 -33.20 12.97
CA GLU A 134 -24.13 -34.14 11.87
C GLU A 134 -25.48 -34.47 11.23
N ILE A 135 -25.59 -34.31 9.91
CA ILE A 135 -26.81 -34.63 9.15
C ILE A 135 -26.48 -35.61 8.02
N ARG A 136 -27.42 -36.46 7.67
CA ARG A 136 -27.29 -37.38 6.55
C ARG A 136 -27.45 -36.65 5.24
N LEU A 137 -27.00 -37.26 4.12
CA LEU A 137 -27.12 -36.66 2.79
C LEU A 137 -28.56 -36.34 2.40
N GLU A 138 -29.53 -37.22 2.76
CA GLU A 138 -30.95 -37.06 2.52
C GLU A 138 -31.64 -35.99 3.39
N ASP A 139 -31.04 -35.61 4.51
CA ASP A 139 -31.58 -34.62 5.45
C ASP A 139 -31.04 -33.19 5.17
N PHE A 140 -30.40 -32.99 4.04
CA PHE A 140 -29.89 -31.64 3.67
C PHE A 140 -31.05 -30.62 3.62
N PRO A 141 -30.88 -29.40 4.20
CA PRO A 141 -31.98 -28.43 4.27
C PRO A 141 -32.39 -27.89 2.89
N THR A 142 -33.68 -27.70 2.73
CA THR A 142 -34.27 -27.13 1.49
C THR A 142 -33.93 -25.63 1.35
N PRO A 143 -33.97 -25.07 0.12
CA PRO A 143 -33.78 -23.63 -0.09
C PRO A 143 -34.69 -22.76 0.78
N LYS A 144 -35.96 -23.19 0.90
CA LYS A 144 -36.98 -22.50 1.71
C LYS A 144 -36.64 -22.49 3.20
N GLN A 145 -36.20 -23.62 3.75
CA GLN A 145 -35.82 -23.73 5.16
C GLN A 145 -34.62 -22.82 5.49
N LEU A 146 -33.58 -22.81 4.67
CA LEU A 146 -32.45 -21.93 4.91
C LEU A 146 -32.80 -20.45 4.73
N TRP A 147 -33.62 -20.12 3.74
CA TRP A 147 -34.07 -18.74 3.54
C TRP A 147 -34.93 -18.23 4.72
N GLU A 148 -35.86 -19.02 5.20
CA GLU A 148 -36.69 -18.67 6.38
C GLU A 148 -35.83 -18.45 7.62
N LYS A 149 -34.87 -19.35 7.91
CA LYS A 149 -33.91 -19.19 8.99
C LYS A 149 -33.06 -17.93 8.83
N TYR A 150 -32.60 -17.68 7.60
CA TYR A 150 -31.79 -16.48 7.29
C TYR A 150 -32.56 -15.19 7.56
N CYS A 151 -33.81 -15.11 7.06
CA CYS A 151 -34.69 -13.96 7.30
C CYS A 151 -34.95 -13.74 8.80
N GLN A 152 -35.18 -14.80 9.57
CA GLN A 152 -35.37 -14.73 11.02
C GLN A 152 -34.10 -14.23 11.72
N TRP A 153 -32.95 -14.76 11.33
CA TRP A 153 -31.67 -14.37 11.90
C TRP A 153 -31.32 -12.91 11.63
N LYS A 154 -31.57 -12.43 10.43
CA LYS A 154 -31.42 -11.03 10.03
C LYS A 154 -32.52 -10.11 10.60
N GLY A 155 -33.65 -10.65 11.07
CA GLY A 155 -34.78 -9.87 11.55
C GLY A 155 -35.56 -9.16 10.43
N TYR A 156 -35.52 -9.67 9.20
CA TYR A 156 -36.20 -9.04 8.07
C TYR A 156 -37.71 -9.08 8.20
N LYS A 157 -38.34 -7.92 7.98
CA LYS A 157 -39.81 -7.84 7.84
C LYS A 157 -40.23 -8.29 6.46
N THR A 158 -41.36 -9.00 6.40
CA THR A 158 -41.89 -9.51 5.13
C THR A 158 -42.13 -8.42 4.08
N GLU A 159 -42.53 -7.22 4.51
CA GLU A 159 -42.76 -6.06 3.66
C GLU A 159 -41.48 -5.54 2.97
N ASN A 160 -40.29 -5.75 3.58
CA ASN A 160 -39.00 -5.30 3.07
C ASN A 160 -38.36 -6.31 2.10
N LEU A 161 -38.77 -7.56 2.11
CA LEU A 161 -38.18 -8.63 1.31
C LEU A 161 -38.18 -8.35 -0.20
N PRO A 162 -39.18 -7.71 -0.83
CA PRO A 162 -39.14 -7.39 -2.25
C PRO A 162 -37.97 -6.44 -2.61
N VAL A 163 -37.62 -5.54 -1.69
CA VAL A 163 -36.48 -4.60 -1.86
C VAL A 163 -35.15 -5.29 -1.57
N ILE A 164 -35.07 -5.99 -0.44
CA ILE A 164 -33.87 -6.69 0.02
C ILE A 164 -33.47 -7.79 -0.98
N ALA A 165 -34.43 -8.54 -1.51
CA ALA A 165 -34.17 -9.64 -2.45
C ALA A 165 -34.17 -9.22 -3.93
N GLN A 166 -34.18 -7.91 -4.26
CA GLN A 166 -33.98 -7.43 -5.62
C GLN A 166 -32.54 -7.68 -6.08
N ASP A 167 -32.36 -8.32 -7.23
CA ASP A 167 -31.02 -8.61 -7.76
C ASP A 167 -30.29 -7.37 -8.28
N TYR A 168 -28.97 -7.44 -8.30
CA TYR A 168 -28.10 -6.47 -8.94
C TYR A 168 -28.26 -6.51 -10.47
N HIS A 169 -27.76 -5.50 -11.17
CA HIS A 169 -27.71 -5.49 -12.63
C HIS A 169 -26.63 -6.47 -13.12
N ASP A 170 -27.06 -7.40 -13.95
CA ASP A 170 -26.19 -8.31 -14.72
C ASP A 170 -26.37 -8.01 -16.20
N ASP A 171 -25.31 -7.64 -16.89
CA ASP A 171 -25.32 -7.35 -18.33
C ASP A 171 -24.98 -8.57 -19.20
N GLY A 172 -24.84 -9.75 -18.58
CA GLY A 172 -24.51 -11.00 -19.26
C GLY A 172 -23.04 -11.11 -19.70
N THR A 173 -22.18 -10.12 -19.38
CA THR A 173 -20.75 -10.17 -19.68
C THR A 173 -19.94 -10.99 -18.68
N GLY A 174 -20.58 -11.44 -17.59
CA GLY A 174 -19.97 -12.13 -16.47
C GLY A 174 -19.34 -11.19 -15.42
N LYS A 175 -19.51 -9.87 -15.57
CA LYS A 175 -19.08 -8.88 -14.58
C LYS A 175 -20.05 -8.85 -13.41
N ALA A 176 -19.78 -9.66 -12.36
CA ALA A 176 -20.53 -9.62 -11.11
C ALA A 176 -19.85 -8.72 -10.06
N PRO A 177 -20.60 -8.20 -9.07
CA PRO A 177 -19.98 -7.53 -7.93
C PRO A 177 -19.03 -8.47 -7.19
N ARG A 178 -17.84 -7.99 -6.85
CA ARG A 178 -16.93 -8.70 -5.95
C ARG A 178 -17.57 -8.86 -4.57
N TYR A 179 -17.12 -9.82 -3.78
CA TYR A 179 -17.74 -10.14 -2.49
C TYR A 179 -17.91 -8.90 -1.59
N TYR A 180 -16.90 -8.05 -1.49
CA TYR A 180 -16.94 -6.84 -0.66
C TYR A 180 -17.88 -5.76 -1.23
N GLN A 181 -17.99 -5.66 -2.57
CA GLN A 181 -18.98 -4.78 -3.21
C GLN A 181 -20.39 -5.29 -2.95
N LEU A 182 -20.58 -6.61 -3.05
CA LEU A 182 -21.87 -7.24 -2.78
C LEU A 182 -22.32 -6.99 -1.33
N GLN A 183 -21.41 -7.09 -0.37
CA GLN A 183 -21.69 -6.76 1.02
C GLN A 183 -22.06 -5.29 1.20
N ALA A 184 -21.28 -4.35 0.63
CA ALA A 184 -21.60 -2.93 0.69
C ALA A 184 -22.98 -2.62 0.10
N ILE A 185 -23.30 -3.23 -1.05
CA ILE A 185 -24.60 -3.09 -1.71
C ILE A 185 -25.71 -3.66 -0.83
N ASN A 186 -25.56 -4.89 -0.33
CA ASN A 186 -26.57 -5.55 0.49
C ASN A 186 -26.85 -4.77 1.78
N LYS A 187 -25.82 -4.41 2.55
CA LYS A 187 -25.96 -3.63 3.78
C LYS A 187 -26.67 -2.30 3.55
N THR A 188 -26.34 -1.62 2.44
CA THR A 188 -26.99 -0.34 2.11
C THR A 188 -28.46 -0.54 1.77
N VAL A 189 -28.79 -1.53 0.93
CA VAL A 189 -30.19 -1.81 0.55
C VAL A 189 -30.99 -2.30 1.75
N GLU A 190 -30.43 -3.15 2.62
CA GLU A 190 -31.03 -3.60 3.87
C GLU A 190 -31.35 -2.41 4.78
N ALA A 191 -30.34 -1.56 5.06
CA ALA A 191 -30.51 -0.40 5.91
C ALA A 191 -31.59 0.58 5.40
N ILE A 192 -31.63 0.82 4.09
CA ILE A 192 -32.66 1.66 3.47
C ILE A 192 -34.05 1.02 3.57
N ALA A 193 -34.15 -0.28 3.35
CA ALA A 193 -35.42 -1.00 3.49
C ALA A 193 -35.94 -1.00 4.95
N GLU A 194 -35.03 -0.92 5.92
CA GLU A 194 -35.37 -0.79 7.35
C GLU A 194 -35.69 0.66 7.77
N GLY A 195 -35.55 1.63 6.86
CA GLY A 195 -35.93 3.02 7.10
C GLY A 195 -34.79 3.93 7.55
N GLN A 196 -33.52 3.48 7.46
CA GLN A 196 -32.39 4.37 7.70
C GLN A 196 -32.24 5.39 6.57
N ASN A 197 -32.07 6.65 6.94
CA ASN A 197 -32.07 7.77 5.98
C ASN A 197 -30.69 8.40 5.78
N ARG A 198 -29.70 8.11 6.62
CA ARG A 198 -28.31 8.58 6.47
C ARG A 198 -27.36 7.42 6.62
N LEU A 199 -26.48 7.23 5.66
CA LEU A 199 -25.63 6.06 5.55
C LEU A 199 -24.26 6.47 5.01
N LEU A 200 -23.20 5.90 5.57
CA LEU A 200 -21.82 6.12 5.13
C LEU A 200 -21.16 4.81 4.70
N LEU A 201 -20.58 4.81 3.51
CA LEU A 201 -19.73 3.73 3.00
C LEU A 201 -18.29 4.21 2.89
N VAL A 202 -17.36 3.55 3.56
CA VAL A 202 -15.93 3.81 3.46
C VAL A 202 -15.29 2.71 2.63
N MET A 203 -14.85 3.07 1.43
CA MET A 203 -14.23 2.12 0.49
C MET A 203 -12.99 2.75 -0.12
N ALA A 204 -11.84 2.08 0.00
CA ALA A 204 -10.57 2.58 -0.51
C ALA A 204 -10.65 2.97 -2.00
N THR A 205 -9.78 3.89 -2.41
CA THR A 205 -9.65 4.24 -3.83
C THR A 205 -9.29 2.99 -4.63
N GLY A 206 -10.00 2.77 -5.72
CA GLY A 206 -9.70 1.60 -6.55
C GLY A 206 -10.61 0.40 -6.36
N THR A 207 -11.47 0.42 -5.35
CA THR A 207 -12.38 -0.69 -5.02
C THR A 207 -13.71 -0.67 -5.78
N GLY A 208 -13.93 0.35 -6.64
CA GLY A 208 -15.14 0.45 -7.47
C GLY A 208 -16.34 1.07 -6.76
N LYS A 209 -16.13 2.16 -5.98
CA LYS A 209 -17.20 2.94 -5.33
C LYS A 209 -18.34 3.30 -6.28
N THR A 210 -18.01 3.83 -7.45
CA THR A 210 -19.00 4.25 -8.47
C THR A 210 -19.85 3.08 -8.96
N TYR A 211 -19.24 1.92 -9.22
CA TYR A 211 -19.95 0.69 -9.56
C TYR A 211 -20.85 0.21 -8.41
N THR A 212 -20.39 0.31 -7.18
CA THR A 212 -21.18 0.00 -5.98
C THR A 212 -22.41 0.92 -5.88
N ALA A 213 -22.22 2.23 -6.08
CA ALA A 213 -23.30 3.21 -6.12
C ALA A 213 -24.32 2.90 -7.22
N PHE A 214 -23.85 2.59 -8.43
CA PHE A 214 -24.70 2.17 -9.55
C PHE A 214 -25.58 0.97 -9.15
N GLN A 215 -25.01 -0.06 -8.57
CA GLN A 215 -25.76 -1.26 -8.18
C GLN A 215 -26.77 -1.00 -7.05
N ILE A 216 -26.43 -0.12 -6.09
CA ILE A 216 -27.38 0.32 -5.06
C ILE A 216 -28.57 1.03 -5.71
N ILE A 217 -28.31 2.01 -6.59
CA ILE A 217 -29.33 2.75 -7.32
C ILE A 217 -30.20 1.77 -8.13
N TRP A 218 -29.57 0.87 -8.89
CA TRP A 218 -30.27 -0.11 -9.71
C TRP A 218 -31.26 -0.95 -8.91
N ARG A 219 -30.84 -1.52 -7.79
CA ARG A 219 -31.69 -2.38 -6.95
C ARG A 219 -32.87 -1.61 -6.39
N LEU A 220 -32.62 -0.43 -5.81
CA LEU A 220 -33.68 0.41 -5.23
C LEU A 220 -34.67 0.92 -6.28
N TRP A 221 -34.17 1.30 -7.45
CA TRP A 221 -35.00 1.77 -8.57
C TRP A 221 -35.84 0.64 -9.20
N LYS A 222 -35.26 -0.52 -9.44
CA LYS A 222 -35.98 -1.70 -9.95
C LYS A 222 -37.05 -2.23 -8.97
N ALA A 223 -36.70 -2.24 -7.67
CA ALA A 223 -37.68 -2.58 -6.63
C ALA A 223 -38.79 -1.52 -6.45
N ARG A 224 -38.70 -0.37 -7.13
CA ARG A 224 -39.59 0.78 -6.98
C ARG A 224 -39.60 1.37 -5.56
N ALA A 225 -38.57 1.10 -4.75
CA ALA A 225 -38.38 1.66 -3.41
C ALA A 225 -37.96 3.13 -3.47
N LYS A 226 -37.18 3.49 -4.51
CA LYS A 226 -36.73 4.86 -4.82
C LYS A 226 -36.97 5.13 -6.31
N LYS A 227 -37.43 6.34 -6.64
CA LYS A 227 -37.78 6.71 -8.02
C LYS A 227 -36.99 7.90 -8.53
N ARG A 228 -36.89 8.97 -7.70
CA ARG A 228 -36.20 10.22 -8.06
C ARG A 228 -34.90 10.28 -7.35
N ILE A 229 -33.82 10.08 -8.10
CA ILE A 229 -32.51 9.80 -7.56
C ILE A 229 -31.54 10.87 -8.05
N LEU A 230 -30.77 11.44 -7.12
CA LEU A 230 -29.70 12.37 -7.41
C LEU A 230 -28.36 11.70 -7.06
N PHE A 231 -27.47 11.64 -8.06
CA PHE A 231 -26.08 11.26 -7.86
C PHE A 231 -25.20 12.51 -7.96
N LEU A 232 -24.55 12.86 -6.87
CA LEU A 232 -23.66 14.00 -6.77
C LEU A 232 -22.19 13.58 -6.86
N ALA A 233 -21.43 14.25 -7.71
CA ALA A 233 -19.99 14.09 -7.82
C ALA A 233 -19.28 15.45 -7.82
N ASP A 234 -17.99 15.41 -7.57
CA ASP A 234 -17.16 16.62 -7.45
C ASP A 234 -16.65 17.14 -8.80
N ARG A 235 -16.44 16.27 -9.82
CA ARG A 235 -15.79 16.65 -11.08
C ARG A 235 -16.50 16.16 -12.32
N ASN A 236 -16.48 16.97 -13.39
CA ASN A 236 -17.09 16.66 -14.70
C ASN A 236 -16.59 15.33 -15.27
N ILE A 237 -15.29 15.06 -15.21
CA ILE A 237 -14.72 13.80 -15.70
C ILE A 237 -15.36 12.59 -14.99
N LEU A 238 -15.61 12.69 -13.68
CA LEU A 238 -16.28 11.62 -12.93
C LEU A 238 -17.72 11.42 -13.42
N VAL A 239 -18.47 12.50 -13.62
CA VAL A 239 -19.87 12.42 -14.07
C VAL A 239 -19.97 11.84 -15.48
N ASP A 240 -19.10 12.24 -16.40
CA ASP A 240 -19.13 11.76 -17.78
C ASP A 240 -18.65 10.30 -17.90
N GLN A 241 -17.57 9.93 -17.20
CA GLN A 241 -17.13 8.53 -17.14
C GLN A 241 -18.19 7.63 -16.48
N THR A 242 -18.81 8.09 -15.40
CA THR A 242 -19.89 7.37 -14.72
C THR A 242 -21.07 7.14 -15.66
N ARG A 243 -21.49 8.18 -16.39
CA ARG A 243 -22.61 8.10 -17.34
C ARG A 243 -22.36 7.08 -18.46
N ILE A 244 -21.12 7.09 -19.00
CA ILE A 244 -20.79 6.26 -20.16
C ILE A 244 -20.49 4.81 -19.73
N ASN A 245 -19.83 4.61 -18.61
CA ASN A 245 -19.35 3.28 -18.21
C ASN A 245 -20.38 2.49 -17.40
N ASP A 246 -20.72 2.97 -16.19
CA ASP A 246 -21.51 2.18 -15.24
C ASP A 246 -23.00 2.47 -15.30
N PHE A 247 -23.43 3.72 -15.60
CA PHE A 247 -24.83 4.15 -15.54
C PHE A 247 -25.59 4.02 -16.87
N GLN A 248 -24.92 3.62 -17.95
CA GLN A 248 -25.55 3.41 -19.25
C GLN A 248 -26.84 2.56 -19.21
N PRO A 249 -26.96 1.51 -18.36
CA PRO A 249 -28.16 0.69 -18.27
C PRO A 249 -29.46 1.43 -17.88
N PHE A 250 -29.35 2.63 -17.29
CA PHE A 250 -30.55 3.45 -17.00
C PHE A 250 -31.15 4.10 -18.24
N GLY A 251 -30.45 4.16 -19.35
CA GLY A 251 -30.94 4.63 -20.65
C GLY A 251 -31.59 6.00 -20.57
N THR A 252 -32.83 6.09 -21.06
CA THR A 252 -33.61 7.34 -21.13
C THR A 252 -34.18 7.81 -19.79
N ALA A 253 -34.06 7.02 -18.72
CA ALA A 253 -34.48 7.43 -17.37
C ALA A 253 -33.50 8.39 -16.71
N MET A 254 -32.29 8.54 -17.27
CA MET A 254 -31.19 9.28 -16.68
C MET A 254 -30.84 10.54 -17.48
N THR A 255 -30.49 11.62 -16.76
CA THR A 255 -29.95 12.88 -17.33
C THR A 255 -28.76 13.40 -16.54
N LYS A 256 -27.91 14.21 -17.20
CA LYS A 256 -26.89 15.03 -16.53
C LYS A 256 -27.43 16.47 -16.40
N ILE A 257 -27.39 17.00 -15.19
CA ILE A 257 -27.75 18.41 -14.96
C ILE A 257 -26.64 19.30 -15.52
N THR A 258 -26.99 20.12 -16.49
CA THR A 258 -26.12 21.10 -17.13
C THR A 258 -26.82 22.46 -17.18
N GLY A 259 -26.04 23.55 -17.25
CA GLY A 259 -26.61 24.90 -17.34
C GLY A 259 -27.51 25.27 -16.16
N ARG A 260 -27.29 24.67 -15.01
CA ARG A 260 -28.04 24.95 -13.76
C ARG A 260 -29.57 24.73 -13.90
N LYS A 261 -29.98 23.75 -14.70
CA LYS A 261 -31.40 23.45 -14.93
C LYS A 261 -31.71 22.02 -14.54
N VAL A 262 -32.64 21.83 -13.61
CA VAL A 262 -33.17 20.52 -13.23
C VAL A 262 -34.40 20.19 -14.10
N ASP A 263 -34.36 19.10 -14.85
CA ASP A 263 -35.47 18.65 -15.67
C ASP A 263 -36.28 17.55 -14.92
N PRO A 264 -37.49 17.85 -14.44
CA PRO A 264 -38.26 16.94 -13.62
C PRO A 264 -38.82 15.71 -14.39
N ALA A 265 -38.65 15.67 -15.73
CA ALA A 265 -39.08 14.53 -16.53
C ALA A 265 -38.27 13.24 -16.30
N TYR A 266 -37.02 13.36 -15.82
CA TYR A 266 -36.14 12.26 -15.61
C TYR A 266 -36.25 11.69 -14.19
N GLU A 267 -35.95 10.40 -14.05
CA GLU A 267 -35.99 9.70 -12.75
C GLU A 267 -34.60 9.77 -12.05
N ILE A 268 -33.51 9.75 -12.83
CA ILE A 268 -32.14 9.71 -12.31
C ILE A 268 -31.37 10.93 -12.84
N HIS A 269 -30.83 11.71 -11.92
CA HIS A 269 -30.07 12.91 -12.21
C HIS A 269 -28.62 12.74 -11.77
N LEU A 270 -27.68 12.98 -12.68
CA LEU A 270 -26.27 13.08 -12.40
C LEU A 270 -25.88 14.57 -12.35
N ALA A 271 -25.24 15.01 -11.31
CA ALA A 271 -24.86 16.41 -11.15
C ALA A 271 -23.49 16.60 -10.50
N LEU A 272 -22.85 17.69 -10.88
CA LEU A 272 -21.83 18.31 -10.03
C LEU A 272 -22.53 19.14 -8.95
N TYR A 273 -21.98 19.17 -7.74
CA TYR A 273 -22.56 20.06 -6.73
C TYR A 273 -22.44 21.53 -7.13
N GLN A 274 -21.35 21.93 -7.85
CA GLN A 274 -21.20 23.29 -8.39
C GLN A 274 -22.27 23.64 -9.46
N ALA A 275 -22.82 22.65 -10.15
CA ALA A 275 -23.92 22.85 -11.09
C ALA A 275 -25.27 23.12 -10.39
N LEU A 276 -25.36 22.75 -9.11
CA LEU A 276 -26.56 22.93 -8.29
C LEU A 276 -26.47 24.14 -7.34
N THR A 277 -25.24 24.60 -7.02
CA THR A 277 -24.99 25.68 -6.05
C THR A 277 -24.35 26.87 -6.72
N GLY A 278 -24.37 28.05 -6.06
CA GLY A 278 -23.74 29.27 -6.47
C GLY A 278 -23.88 30.32 -5.38
N PRO A 279 -23.07 31.40 -5.44
CA PRO A 279 -23.09 32.48 -4.43
C PRO A 279 -24.41 33.27 -4.38
N GLU A 280 -25.13 33.34 -5.49
CA GLU A 280 -26.38 34.04 -5.58
C GLU A 280 -27.58 33.09 -5.49
N GLU A 281 -28.70 33.56 -4.96
CA GLU A 281 -29.88 32.73 -4.69
C GLU A 281 -30.49 32.13 -5.97
N ASP A 282 -30.47 32.88 -7.08
CA ASP A 282 -30.93 32.45 -8.42
C ASP A 282 -30.00 31.39 -9.05
N GLN A 283 -28.78 31.24 -8.56
CA GLN A 283 -27.82 30.23 -8.98
C GLN A 283 -27.99 28.90 -8.24
N LYS A 284 -28.81 28.86 -7.19
CA LYS A 284 -29.11 27.66 -6.41
C LYS A 284 -30.14 26.77 -7.14
N ALA A 285 -29.66 26.08 -8.18
CA ALA A 285 -30.52 25.28 -9.07
C ALA A 285 -31.31 24.18 -8.35
N TYR A 286 -30.83 23.69 -7.20
CA TYR A 286 -31.56 22.71 -6.40
C TYR A 286 -32.90 23.23 -5.87
N LYS A 287 -33.10 24.54 -5.78
CA LYS A 287 -34.36 25.14 -5.36
C LYS A 287 -35.43 25.26 -6.48
N GLN A 288 -35.09 24.82 -7.71
CA GLN A 288 -36.06 24.77 -8.84
C GLN A 288 -37.07 23.63 -8.67
N VAL A 289 -36.85 22.71 -7.75
CA VAL A 289 -37.73 21.58 -7.44
C VAL A 289 -38.07 21.57 -5.95
N ASP A 290 -39.18 20.95 -5.59
CA ASP A 290 -39.63 20.89 -4.21
C ASP A 290 -38.63 20.12 -3.29
N PRO A 291 -38.57 20.42 -1.96
CA PRO A 291 -37.68 19.76 -1.02
C PRO A 291 -37.84 18.24 -0.94
N ASP A 292 -38.98 17.69 -1.32
CA ASP A 292 -39.30 16.28 -1.36
C ASP A 292 -39.19 15.65 -2.76
N PHE A 293 -38.65 16.39 -3.74
CA PHE A 293 -38.52 15.95 -5.12
C PHE A 293 -37.64 14.70 -5.27
N PHE A 294 -36.46 14.68 -4.63
CA PHE A 294 -35.60 13.52 -4.60
C PHE A 294 -35.91 12.64 -3.39
N ASP A 295 -35.97 11.33 -3.62
CA ASP A 295 -36.15 10.33 -2.57
C ASP A 295 -34.89 9.54 -2.22
N LEU A 296 -33.83 9.67 -3.04
CA LEU A 296 -32.48 9.15 -2.78
C LEU A 296 -31.42 10.11 -3.31
N ILE A 297 -30.44 10.42 -2.49
CA ILE A 297 -29.24 11.18 -2.89
C ILE A 297 -28.01 10.33 -2.57
N ILE A 298 -27.17 10.10 -3.57
CA ILE A 298 -25.86 9.45 -3.38
C ILE A 298 -24.77 10.46 -3.66
N ILE A 299 -23.84 10.61 -2.72
CA ILE A 299 -22.74 11.56 -2.79
C ILE A 299 -21.43 10.80 -2.92
N ASP A 300 -20.77 10.92 -4.08
CA ASP A 300 -19.43 10.37 -4.25
C ASP A 300 -18.37 11.37 -3.74
N GLU A 301 -17.35 10.84 -3.06
CA GLU A 301 -16.27 11.60 -2.40
C GLU A 301 -16.79 12.66 -1.42
N CYS A 302 -17.72 12.27 -0.55
CA CYS A 302 -18.42 13.19 0.39
C CYS A 302 -17.51 13.87 1.42
N HIS A 303 -16.21 13.55 1.47
CA HIS A 303 -15.21 14.18 2.33
C HIS A 303 -14.56 15.41 1.70
N ARG A 304 -14.90 15.79 0.46
CA ARG A 304 -14.25 16.85 -0.30
C ARG A 304 -14.87 18.22 -0.11
N GLY A 305 -13.99 19.22 -0.23
CA GLY A 305 -14.30 20.63 -0.31
C GLY A 305 -13.48 21.47 0.67
N SER A 306 -13.33 22.78 0.35
CA SER A 306 -13.01 23.81 1.34
C SER A 306 -14.18 23.95 2.30
N ALA A 307 -14.00 24.62 3.44
CA ALA A 307 -15.10 24.87 4.39
C ALA A 307 -16.31 25.53 3.72
N SER A 308 -16.09 26.40 2.70
CA SER A 308 -17.14 27.02 1.89
C SER A 308 -17.83 26.07 0.93
N GLU A 309 -17.09 25.12 0.33
CA GLU A 309 -17.65 24.11 -0.58
C GLU A 309 -18.40 23.01 0.19
N GLU A 310 -17.95 22.67 1.39
CA GLU A 310 -18.67 21.77 2.30
C GLU A 310 -20.00 22.36 2.75
N SER A 311 -20.06 23.68 2.99
CA SER A 311 -21.33 24.34 3.28
C SER A 311 -22.29 24.26 2.10
N ALA A 312 -21.77 24.35 0.88
CA ALA A 312 -22.58 24.37 -0.34
C ALA A 312 -23.25 23.01 -0.66
N TRP A 313 -22.53 21.88 -0.58
CA TRP A 313 -23.19 20.58 -0.79
C TRP A 313 -24.06 20.17 0.40
N ARG A 314 -23.70 20.60 1.62
CA ARG A 314 -24.50 20.38 2.82
C ARG A 314 -25.83 21.11 2.74
N GLU A 315 -25.87 22.34 2.20
CA GLU A 315 -27.12 23.06 1.91
C GLU A 315 -28.07 22.24 0.99
N ILE A 316 -27.53 21.53 -0.02
CA ILE A 316 -28.33 20.64 -0.88
C ILE A 316 -28.96 19.52 -0.05
N LEU A 317 -28.16 18.87 0.81
CA LEU A 317 -28.64 17.76 1.63
C LEU A 317 -29.64 18.18 2.70
N GLU A 318 -29.45 19.36 3.28
CA GLU A 318 -30.40 19.94 4.23
C GLU A 318 -31.71 20.33 3.56
N TYR A 319 -31.64 20.87 2.34
CA TYR A 319 -32.83 21.19 1.56
C TYR A 319 -33.64 19.92 1.23
N PHE A 320 -32.99 18.86 0.80
CA PHE A 320 -33.63 17.57 0.54
C PHE A 320 -33.57 16.62 1.75
N SER A 321 -33.81 17.13 2.94
CA SER A 321 -33.66 16.35 4.18
C SER A 321 -34.60 15.14 4.31
N SER A 322 -35.69 15.11 3.53
CA SER A 322 -36.62 13.97 3.42
C SER A 322 -36.04 12.81 2.63
N ALA A 323 -35.06 13.06 1.77
CA ALA A 323 -34.41 12.03 0.98
C ALA A 323 -33.53 11.10 1.83
N THR A 324 -33.45 9.84 1.44
CA THR A 324 -32.39 8.96 1.92
C THR A 324 -31.06 9.44 1.33
N GLN A 325 -30.04 9.54 2.15
CA GLN A 325 -28.74 10.11 1.78
C GLN A 325 -27.62 9.11 2.07
N VAL A 326 -26.85 8.77 1.03
CA VAL A 326 -25.75 7.80 1.11
C VAL A 326 -24.46 8.49 0.70
N GLY A 327 -23.52 8.63 1.63
CA GLY A 327 -22.16 9.12 1.38
C GLY A 327 -21.23 7.97 1.03
N LEU A 328 -20.43 8.15 -0.02
CA LEU A 328 -19.31 7.27 -0.36
C LEU A 328 -18.00 8.05 -0.21
N THR A 329 -17.02 7.44 0.42
CA THR A 329 -15.70 8.07 0.60
C THR A 329 -14.60 7.02 0.65
N ALA A 330 -13.37 7.43 0.27
CA ALA A 330 -12.19 6.62 0.54
C ALA A 330 -11.72 6.76 2.00
N THR A 331 -12.00 7.91 2.62
CA THR A 331 -11.66 8.23 4.01
C THR A 331 -12.73 9.12 4.58
N PRO A 332 -13.29 8.82 5.75
CA PRO A 332 -14.12 9.78 6.44
C PRO A 332 -13.25 11.00 6.83
N LYS A 333 -13.76 12.20 6.64
CA LYS A 333 -13.09 13.41 7.08
C LYS A 333 -13.44 13.65 8.54
N GLU A 334 -12.42 13.79 9.36
CA GLU A 334 -12.52 14.16 10.76
C GLU A 334 -11.61 15.37 11.00
N THR A 335 -12.19 16.54 11.11
CA THR A 335 -11.53 17.76 11.59
C THR A 335 -12.37 18.34 12.71
N ASP A 336 -11.77 19.20 13.53
CA ASP A 336 -12.46 19.86 14.68
C ASP A 336 -13.71 20.65 14.25
N GLU A 337 -13.80 21.01 12.95
CA GLU A 337 -14.90 21.83 12.43
C GLU A 337 -15.95 21.02 11.65
N VAL A 338 -15.58 19.87 11.04
CA VAL A 338 -16.47 19.08 10.16
C VAL A 338 -16.16 17.60 10.22
N SER A 339 -17.15 16.80 10.59
CA SER A 339 -17.10 15.35 10.58
C SER A 339 -18.20 14.77 9.69
N ASN A 340 -17.83 13.91 8.73
CA ASN A 340 -18.80 13.14 7.95
C ASN A 340 -19.50 12.09 8.80
N ILE A 341 -18.83 11.57 9.82
CA ILE A 341 -19.40 10.64 10.78
C ILE A 341 -20.50 11.34 11.60
N GLU A 342 -20.31 12.61 11.97
CA GLU A 342 -21.36 13.39 12.64
C GLU A 342 -22.62 13.54 11.80
N TYR A 343 -22.48 13.72 10.48
CA TYR A 343 -23.62 13.90 9.57
C TYR A 343 -24.30 12.57 9.18
N PHE A 344 -23.55 11.58 8.76
CA PHE A 344 -24.06 10.30 8.24
C PHE A 344 -24.20 9.20 9.30
N GLY A 345 -23.54 9.34 10.46
CA GLY A 345 -23.32 8.30 11.44
C GLY A 345 -22.12 7.42 11.13
N ASP A 346 -21.90 6.41 11.96
CA ASP A 346 -20.83 5.44 11.77
C ASP A 346 -20.96 4.73 10.42
N PRO A 347 -19.81 4.41 9.76
CA PRO A 347 -19.86 3.68 8.49
C PRO A 347 -20.57 2.33 8.64
N ILE A 348 -21.60 2.09 7.80
CA ILE A 348 -22.28 0.79 7.75
C ILE A 348 -21.41 -0.31 7.14
N TYR A 349 -20.40 0.09 6.37
CA TYR A 349 -19.42 -0.81 5.78
C TYR A 349 -18.10 -0.08 5.53
N THR A 350 -17.00 -0.78 5.84
CA THR A 350 -15.64 -0.29 5.56
C THR A 350 -14.85 -1.36 4.81
N TYR A 351 -14.23 -0.97 3.70
CA TYR A 351 -13.27 -1.79 2.96
C TYR A 351 -12.00 -1.00 2.72
N SER A 352 -10.97 -1.33 3.49
CA SER A 352 -9.71 -0.59 3.53
C SER A 352 -8.78 -0.92 2.35
N LEU A 353 -7.76 -0.10 2.13
CA LEU A 353 -6.69 -0.38 1.18
C LEU A 353 -5.94 -1.67 1.57
N LYS A 354 -5.67 -1.85 2.88
CA LYS A 354 -5.05 -3.06 3.44
C LYS A 354 -5.83 -4.31 3.04
N GLN A 355 -7.13 -4.33 3.28
CA GLN A 355 -7.97 -5.46 2.89
C GLN A 355 -7.93 -5.73 1.37
N GLY A 356 -7.95 -4.65 0.56
CA GLY A 356 -7.85 -4.76 -0.90
C GLY A 356 -6.53 -5.37 -1.38
N ILE A 357 -5.42 -5.07 -0.72
CA ILE A 357 -4.10 -5.66 -0.98
C ILE A 357 -4.06 -7.12 -0.52
N GLU A 358 -4.51 -7.42 0.70
CA GLU A 358 -4.57 -8.79 1.25
C GLU A 358 -5.48 -9.72 0.42
N ASP A 359 -6.54 -9.19 -0.15
CA ASP A 359 -7.46 -9.91 -1.04
C ASP A 359 -6.93 -10.05 -2.47
N GLY A 360 -5.88 -9.32 -2.83
CA GLY A 360 -5.27 -9.31 -4.16
C GLY A 360 -6.03 -8.47 -5.20
N PHE A 361 -6.97 -7.63 -4.80
CA PHE A 361 -7.69 -6.73 -5.70
C PHE A 361 -6.97 -5.42 -5.94
N LEU A 362 -6.08 -5.04 -5.03
CA LEU A 362 -5.29 -3.82 -5.13
C LEU A 362 -3.80 -4.16 -5.08
N ALA A 363 -3.00 -3.35 -5.76
CA ALA A 363 -1.57 -3.50 -5.85
C ALA A 363 -0.89 -3.11 -4.54
N PRO A 364 -0.02 -3.96 -3.99
CA PRO A 364 0.88 -3.56 -2.93
C PRO A 364 1.88 -2.51 -3.43
N TYR A 365 2.54 -1.81 -2.50
CA TYR A 365 3.42 -0.72 -2.87
C TYR A 365 4.73 -0.75 -2.09
N LYS A 366 5.78 -0.21 -2.74
CA LYS A 366 7.06 0.12 -2.13
C LYS A 366 7.13 1.62 -1.88
N VAL A 367 7.90 2.02 -0.88
CA VAL A 367 8.18 3.43 -0.59
C VAL A 367 9.67 3.67 -0.70
N VAL A 368 10.06 4.65 -1.52
CA VAL A 368 11.41 5.19 -1.61
C VAL A 368 11.36 6.62 -1.09
N ARG A 369 11.97 6.88 0.05
CA ARG A 369 12.05 8.21 0.65
C ARG A 369 13.37 8.85 0.30
N VAL A 370 13.33 10.09 -0.17
CA VAL A 370 14.50 10.84 -0.57
C VAL A 370 14.55 12.13 0.23
N ASP A 371 15.48 12.23 1.17
CA ASP A 371 15.71 13.44 1.92
C ASP A 371 16.71 14.33 1.15
N ILE A 372 16.33 15.61 0.97
CA ILE A 372 17.16 16.62 0.33
C ILE A 372 17.72 17.50 1.42
N ASP A 373 19.03 17.77 1.38
CA ASP A 373 19.77 18.51 2.42
C ASP A 373 19.14 19.86 2.76
N ILE A 374 18.84 20.66 1.75
CA ILE A 374 18.21 21.97 1.92
C ILE A 374 16.76 21.90 2.44
N ASP A 375 16.06 20.80 2.20
CA ASP A 375 14.72 20.57 2.72
C ASP A 375 14.79 20.25 4.24
N VAL A 376 15.83 19.52 4.66
CA VAL A 376 16.02 19.05 6.04
C VAL A 376 16.72 20.08 6.90
N GLN A 377 17.83 20.63 6.42
CA GLN A 377 18.66 21.58 7.17
C GLN A 377 18.12 23.02 7.06
N GLY A 378 17.32 23.29 6.04
CA GLY A 378 16.89 24.61 5.64
C GLY A 378 17.95 25.35 4.83
N TRP A 379 17.52 26.38 4.13
CA TRP A 379 18.37 27.27 3.37
C TRP A 379 18.20 28.72 3.83
N ARG A 380 19.29 29.48 3.92
CA ARG A 380 19.26 30.91 4.28
C ARG A 380 20.03 31.71 3.24
N PRO A 381 19.46 32.84 2.74
CA PRO A 381 20.17 33.73 1.84
C PRO A 381 21.35 34.41 2.57
N TYR A 382 22.38 34.78 1.80
CA TYR A 382 23.35 35.72 2.33
C TYR A 382 22.74 37.15 2.35
N LYS A 383 23.33 38.02 3.16
CA LYS A 383 22.80 39.36 3.38
C LYS A 383 22.57 40.14 2.06
N GLU A 384 21.38 40.62 1.86
CA GLU A 384 20.94 41.39 0.66
C GLU A 384 21.00 40.57 -0.64
N GLN A 385 20.91 39.27 -0.57
CA GLN A 385 20.83 38.42 -1.76
C GLN A 385 19.57 38.72 -2.56
N ILE A 386 19.78 38.90 -3.88
CA ILE A 386 18.68 39.10 -4.83
C ILE A 386 18.34 37.82 -5.58
N ASP A 387 17.07 37.65 -5.91
CA ASP A 387 16.59 36.59 -6.75
C ASP A 387 16.85 36.86 -8.24
N LYS A 388 16.52 35.91 -9.13
CA LYS A 388 16.62 36.07 -10.59
C LYS A 388 15.81 37.22 -11.15
N LYS A 389 14.80 37.71 -10.43
CA LYS A 389 13.92 38.81 -10.82
C LYS A 389 14.38 40.15 -10.23
N GLY A 390 15.52 40.18 -9.51
CA GLY A 390 16.07 41.38 -8.88
C GLY A 390 15.39 41.74 -7.54
N ASN A 391 14.63 40.84 -6.94
CA ASN A 391 14.01 41.09 -5.65
C ASN A 391 14.97 40.67 -4.53
N VAL A 392 15.06 41.48 -3.47
CA VAL A 392 15.79 41.11 -2.27
C VAL A 392 15.07 39.97 -1.58
N ILE A 393 15.80 38.86 -1.31
CA ILE A 393 15.26 37.70 -0.62
C ILE A 393 15.23 38.02 0.87
N GLU A 394 14.13 37.72 1.51
CA GLU A 394 13.94 37.90 2.94
C GLU A 394 14.96 37.10 3.75
N ASP A 395 15.70 37.74 4.69
CA ASP A 395 16.72 37.09 5.51
C ASP A 395 16.08 36.25 6.61
N ARG A 396 15.71 35.03 6.26
CA ARG A 396 15.23 33.99 7.16
C ARG A 396 15.65 32.59 6.70
N ILE A 397 15.48 31.59 7.55
CA ILE A 397 15.67 30.20 7.15
C ILE A 397 14.42 29.74 6.41
N TYR A 398 14.61 29.27 5.18
CA TYR A 398 13.60 28.62 4.37
C TYR A 398 13.71 27.09 4.56
N ASN A 399 12.60 26.44 4.90
CA ASN A 399 12.55 25.01 5.17
C ASN A 399 11.74 24.28 4.10
N GLN A 400 11.53 22.98 4.26
CA GLN A 400 10.80 22.14 3.30
C GLN A 400 9.41 22.70 2.90
N LYS A 401 8.71 23.38 3.82
CA LYS A 401 7.38 23.97 3.55
C LYS A 401 7.46 25.18 2.63
N ASP A 402 8.61 25.84 2.60
CA ASP A 402 8.86 27.02 1.76
C ASP A 402 9.26 26.64 0.34
N MET A 403 9.87 25.44 0.15
CA MET A 403 10.37 25.00 -1.14
C MET A 403 9.25 24.84 -2.16
N ASP A 404 9.45 25.45 -3.33
CA ASP A 404 8.50 25.55 -4.45
C ASP A 404 7.22 26.36 -4.13
N ARG A 405 7.10 26.89 -2.93
CA ARG A 405 5.98 27.70 -2.48
C ARG A 405 6.34 29.19 -2.36
N THR A 406 7.35 29.52 -1.59
CA THR A 406 7.90 30.87 -1.40
C THR A 406 9.31 31.00 -1.94
N LEU A 407 10.07 29.90 -1.98
CA LEU A 407 11.43 29.82 -2.49
C LEU A 407 11.54 28.74 -3.57
N VAL A 408 12.07 29.10 -4.71
CA VAL A 408 12.33 28.18 -5.84
C VAL A 408 13.83 28.08 -6.03
N ILE A 409 14.35 26.84 -5.96
CA ILE A 409 15.75 26.50 -6.23
C ILE A 409 15.77 25.55 -7.41
N ASP A 410 16.30 25.99 -8.56
CA ASP A 410 16.28 25.21 -9.78
C ASP A 410 17.07 23.91 -9.66
N GLU A 411 18.17 23.90 -8.92
CA GLU A 411 19.00 22.73 -8.66
C GLU A 411 18.26 21.66 -7.90
N ARG A 412 17.34 22.05 -6.98
CA ARG A 412 16.45 21.09 -6.29
C ARG A 412 15.50 20.40 -7.28
N THR A 413 14.88 21.17 -8.18
CA THR A 413 14.01 20.60 -9.21
C THR A 413 14.76 19.64 -10.13
N GLN A 414 16.01 20.00 -10.49
CA GLN A 414 16.88 19.14 -11.31
C GLN A 414 17.27 17.85 -10.58
N LEU A 415 17.62 17.94 -9.28
CA LEU A 415 17.96 16.76 -8.47
C LEU A 415 16.77 15.79 -8.39
N VAL A 416 15.56 16.29 -8.12
CA VAL A 416 14.35 15.45 -8.10
C VAL A 416 14.16 14.75 -9.46
N ALA A 417 14.23 15.51 -10.56
CA ALA A 417 14.06 14.96 -11.90
C ALA A 417 15.15 13.93 -12.25
N GLN A 418 16.40 14.17 -11.85
CA GLN A 418 17.52 13.25 -12.07
C GLN A 418 17.33 11.96 -11.28
N THR A 419 16.99 12.05 -10.00
CA THR A 419 16.73 10.91 -9.13
C THR A 419 15.63 10.00 -9.72
N VAL A 420 14.52 10.59 -10.13
CA VAL A 420 13.40 9.84 -10.74
C VAL A 420 13.81 9.24 -12.09
N THR A 421 14.56 9.98 -12.92
CA THR A 421 15.05 9.49 -14.23
C THR A 421 15.97 8.28 -14.03
N ASN A 422 16.93 8.35 -13.10
CA ASN A 422 17.83 7.24 -12.79
C ASN A 422 17.04 6.01 -12.29
N TYR A 423 16.04 6.20 -11.45
CA TYR A 423 15.16 5.11 -11.03
C TYR A 423 14.40 4.49 -12.21
N LEU A 424 13.87 5.32 -13.12
CA LEU A 424 13.16 4.85 -14.31
C LEU A 424 14.04 4.07 -15.29
N THR A 425 15.35 4.34 -15.36
CA THR A 425 16.26 3.53 -16.20
C THR A 425 16.33 2.07 -15.73
N ARG A 426 16.09 1.82 -14.43
CA ARG A 426 16.13 0.47 -13.84
C ARG A 426 14.80 -0.27 -13.90
N ILE A 427 13.69 0.41 -13.60
CA ILE A 427 12.37 -0.22 -13.66
C ILE A 427 11.73 -0.21 -15.06
N GLY A 428 12.46 0.33 -16.05
CA GLY A 428 12.03 0.52 -17.43
C GLY A 428 11.60 1.95 -17.74
N SER A 429 12.29 2.57 -18.71
CA SER A 429 12.08 3.97 -19.13
C SER A 429 10.66 4.26 -19.64
N MET A 430 9.90 3.23 -20.03
CA MET A 430 8.51 3.34 -20.47
C MET A 430 7.49 3.12 -19.32
N SER A 431 7.94 2.99 -18.07
CA SER A 431 7.05 2.83 -16.91
C SER A 431 6.24 4.10 -16.68
N LYS A 432 4.92 4.00 -16.79
CA LYS A 432 4.03 5.16 -16.60
C LYS A 432 4.17 5.72 -15.18
N THR A 433 4.41 7.03 -15.12
CA THR A 433 4.78 7.76 -13.91
C THR A 433 3.90 8.99 -13.75
N ILE A 434 3.43 9.23 -12.52
CA ILE A 434 2.73 10.47 -12.15
C ILE A 434 3.59 11.25 -11.16
N ILE A 435 3.84 12.53 -11.44
CA ILE A 435 4.62 13.41 -10.58
C ILE A 435 3.71 14.52 -10.06
N PHE A 436 3.53 14.56 -8.75
CA PHE A 436 2.72 15.56 -8.08
C PHE A 436 3.57 16.75 -7.64
N CYS A 437 3.25 17.93 -8.12
CA CYS A 437 3.91 19.21 -7.88
C CYS A 437 3.02 20.15 -7.06
N ASN A 438 3.61 21.15 -6.38
CA ASN A 438 2.88 22.08 -5.52
C ASN A 438 1.86 22.92 -6.30
N ASP A 439 2.23 23.38 -7.50
CA ASP A 439 1.40 24.23 -8.35
C ASP A 439 1.78 24.05 -9.84
N ILE A 440 1.10 24.81 -10.69
CA ILE A 440 1.26 24.75 -12.16
C ILE A 440 2.66 25.21 -12.59
N ASP A 441 3.23 26.23 -11.97
CA ASP A 441 4.58 26.73 -12.25
C ASP A 441 5.65 25.67 -11.88
N HIS A 442 5.49 25.03 -10.73
CA HIS A 442 6.34 23.91 -10.34
C HIS A 442 6.22 22.74 -11.33
N ALA A 443 5.00 22.40 -11.75
CA ALA A 443 4.77 21.34 -12.74
C ALA A 443 5.47 21.64 -14.08
N GLU A 444 5.48 22.88 -14.55
CA GLU A 444 6.15 23.26 -15.78
C GLU A 444 7.68 23.21 -15.64
N ARG A 445 8.23 23.67 -14.52
CA ARG A 445 9.69 23.54 -14.26
C ARG A 445 10.11 22.07 -14.22
N MET A 446 9.34 21.22 -13.56
CA MET A 446 9.58 19.79 -13.45
C MET A 446 9.49 19.12 -14.84
N ARG A 447 8.43 19.42 -15.64
CA ARG A 447 8.30 18.92 -17.01
C ARG A 447 9.53 19.26 -17.85
N ARG A 448 10.00 20.51 -17.78
CA ARG A 448 11.19 20.97 -18.51
C ARG A 448 12.45 20.22 -18.04
N ALA A 449 12.62 20.01 -16.74
CA ALA A 449 13.75 19.27 -16.20
C ALA A 449 13.77 17.82 -16.73
N PHE A 450 12.63 17.12 -16.69
CA PHE A 450 12.53 15.77 -17.25
C PHE A 450 12.75 15.70 -18.75
N ALA A 451 12.24 16.66 -19.52
CA ALA A 451 12.47 16.71 -20.97
C ALA A 451 13.97 16.85 -21.30
N ASN A 452 14.67 17.69 -20.53
CA ASN A 452 16.13 17.89 -20.73
C ASN A 452 16.96 16.67 -20.31
N LEU A 453 16.53 15.90 -19.34
CA LEU A 453 17.20 14.70 -18.86
C LEU A 453 16.90 13.46 -19.71
N ASN A 454 15.86 13.49 -20.55
CA ASN A 454 15.43 12.39 -21.40
C ASN A 454 15.39 12.76 -22.89
N PRO A 455 16.48 13.33 -23.47
CA PRO A 455 16.45 13.87 -24.83
C PRO A 455 16.20 12.79 -25.89
N GLU A 456 16.70 11.57 -25.70
CA GLU A 456 16.50 10.46 -26.63
C GLU A 456 15.03 10.01 -26.69
N GLN A 457 14.36 9.95 -25.54
CA GLN A 457 12.95 9.57 -25.46
C GLN A 457 12.06 10.69 -26.02
N MET A 458 12.39 11.96 -25.73
CA MET A 458 11.69 13.13 -26.27
C MET A 458 11.88 13.24 -27.81
N ALA A 459 13.03 12.85 -28.35
CA ALA A 459 13.25 12.80 -29.77
C ALA A 459 12.45 11.69 -30.48
N LYS A 460 12.17 10.56 -29.78
CA LYS A 460 11.29 9.50 -30.28
C LYS A 460 9.83 9.92 -30.27
N ASN A 461 9.39 10.62 -29.24
CA ASN A 461 8.01 11.10 -29.10
C ASN A 461 7.96 12.30 -28.14
N ASP A 462 7.48 13.43 -28.62
CA ASP A 462 7.32 14.69 -27.88
C ASP A 462 6.33 14.59 -26.69
N LYS A 463 5.47 13.57 -26.69
CA LYS A 463 4.54 13.27 -25.61
C LYS A 463 5.14 12.38 -24.50
N TYR A 464 6.44 12.06 -24.54
CA TYR A 464 7.06 11.26 -23.50
C TYR A 464 6.90 11.89 -22.11
N VAL A 465 7.15 13.21 -21.99
CA VAL A 465 6.89 13.98 -20.78
C VAL A 465 5.83 15.04 -21.05
N MET A 466 4.70 14.96 -20.38
CA MET A 466 3.60 15.92 -20.55
C MET A 466 3.21 16.55 -19.21
N ARG A 467 2.97 17.88 -19.23
CA ARG A 467 2.27 18.55 -18.15
C ARG A 467 0.76 18.31 -18.34
N ILE A 468 0.11 17.77 -17.31
CA ILE A 468 -1.33 17.49 -17.29
C ILE A 468 -1.94 18.27 -16.12
N THR A 469 -2.35 19.50 -16.40
CA THR A 469 -2.88 20.46 -15.42
C THR A 469 -4.20 21.06 -15.93
N GLY A 470 -4.95 21.69 -15.06
CA GLY A 470 -6.29 22.20 -15.39
C GLY A 470 -6.33 23.45 -16.26
N ASP A 471 -5.23 24.18 -16.43
CA ASP A 471 -5.08 25.45 -17.13
C ASP A 471 -4.85 25.32 -18.64
N GLU A 472 -4.50 24.11 -19.14
CA GLU A 472 -4.09 23.88 -20.51
C GLU A 472 -4.89 22.77 -21.17
N ASP A 473 -5.59 23.07 -22.26
CA ASP A 473 -6.47 22.10 -22.96
C ASP A 473 -5.67 20.97 -23.62
N LEU A 474 -4.46 21.25 -24.13
CA LEU A 474 -3.59 20.24 -24.71
C LEU A 474 -3.20 19.18 -23.68
N GLY A 475 -2.83 19.59 -22.47
CA GLY A 475 -2.52 18.70 -21.36
C GLY A 475 -3.74 17.91 -20.91
N LYS A 476 -4.91 18.56 -20.74
CA LYS A 476 -6.17 17.88 -20.41
C LYS A 476 -6.51 16.80 -21.44
N GLY A 477 -6.37 17.08 -22.73
CA GLY A 477 -6.63 16.12 -23.81
C GLY A 477 -5.70 14.90 -23.81
N GLN A 478 -4.54 14.98 -23.15
CA GLN A 478 -3.64 13.81 -23.00
C GLN A 478 -3.95 12.95 -21.79
N LEU A 479 -4.82 13.37 -20.88
CA LEU A 479 -5.22 12.58 -19.72
C LEU A 479 -5.82 11.23 -20.13
N ASP A 480 -6.72 11.23 -21.11
CA ASP A 480 -7.36 10.01 -21.62
C ASP A 480 -6.33 9.06 -22.26
N ASN A 481 -5.34 9.60 -22.95
CA ASN A 481 -4.24 8.81 -23.48
C ASN A 481 -3.36 8.22 -22.37
N PHE A 482 -3.09 8.97 -21.31
CA PHE A 482 -2.31 8.48 -20.16
C PHE A 482 -3.01 7.33 -19.43
N ILE A 483 -4.32 7.43 -19.19
CA ILE A 483 -5.09 6.39 -18.50
C ILE A 483 -5.39 5.17 -19.38
N ASN A 484 -5.35 5.33 -20.71
CA ASN A 484 -5.61 4.24 -21.64
C ASN A 484 -4.43 3.26 -21.65
N SER A 485 -4.66 2.04 -21.19
CA SER A 485 -3.63 1.00 -21.13
C SER A 485 -3.08 0.56 -22.51
N LYS A 486 -3.80 0.82 -23.60
CA LYS A 486 -3.35 0.53 -24.97
C LYS A 486 -2.48 1.62 -25.57
N LYS A 487 -2.34 2.78 -24.93
CA LYS A 487 -1.54 3.91 -25.39
C LYS A 487 -0.23 3.98 -24.62
N ALA A 488 0.90 3.91 -25.32
CA ALA A 488 2.23 4.00 -24.70
C ALA A 488 2.51 5.40 -24.13
N TYR A 489 2.06 6.45 -24.80
CA TYR A 489 2.31 7.85 -24.44
C TYR A 489 1.03 8.56 -23.95
N PRO A 490 1.13 9.53 -23.03
CA PRO A 490 2.32 9.97 -22.27
C PRO A 490 2.87 8.89 -21.33
N VAL A 491 4.19 8.96 -21.07
CA VAL A 491 4.86 8.09 -20.07
C VAL A 491 4.98 8.80 -18.73
N ILE A 492 5.50 10.02 -18.71
CA ILE A 492 5.65 10.84 -17.51
C ILE A 492 4.60 11.95 -17.54
N ALA A 493 3.65 11.88 -16.62
CA ALA A 493 2.64 12.90 -16.41
C ALA A 493 3.01 13.77 -15.21
N VAL A 494 3.28 15.05 -15.45
CA VAL A 494 3.57 16.03 -14.40
C VAL A 494 2.31 16.85 -14.11
N THR A 495 1.85 16.85 -12.87
CA THR A 495 0.56 17.45 -12.48
C THR A 495 0.65 18.20 -11.15
N SER A 496 -0.33 19.06 -10.89
CA SER A 496 -0.51 19.68 -9.57
C SER A 496 -1.74 19.10 -8.86
N GLU A 497 -2.95 19.36 -9.37
CA GLU A 497 -4.21 18.95 -8.74
C GLU A 497 -5.05 18.02 -9.61
N LEU A 498 -4.96 18.15 -10.94
CA LEU A 498 -5.92 17.51 -11.86
C LEU A 498 -5.96 15.99 -11.72
N MET A 499 -4.82 15.34 -11.50
CA MET A 499 -4.72 13.88 -11.40
C MET A 499 -4.88 13.34 -9.97
N THR A 500 -5.10 14.20 -8.99
CA THR A 500 -5.30 13.77 -7.59
C THR A 500 -6.53 12.89 -7.45
N THR A 501 -7.61 13.16 -8.21
CA THR A 501 -8.87 12.41 -8.13
C THR A 501 -9.42 12.10 -9.52
N GLY A 502 -10.31 11.10 -9.58
CA GLY A 502 -11.05 10.74 -10.79
C GLY A 502 -10.23 10.04 -11.88
N VAL A 503 -8.93 9.87 -11.72
CA VAL A 503 -8.05 9.25 -12.71
C VAL A 503 -7.85 7.77 -12.41
N ASP A 504 -8.23 6.88 -13.32
CA ASP A 504 -8.03 5.43 -13.21
C ASP A 504 -6.79 4.98 -13.99
N ALA A 505 -5.60 5.33 -13.49
CA ALA A 505 -4.33 5.02 -14.13
C ALA A 505 -3.87 3.59 -13.82
N LYS A 506 -4.46 2.58 -14.48
CA LYS A 506 -4.19 1.15 -14.22
C LYS A 506 -2.73 0.75 -14.41
N THR A 507 -2.03 1.40 -15.34
CA THR A 507 -0.65 1.08 -15.72
C THR A 507 0.40 1.92 -14.99
N CYS A 508 0.03 2.80 -14.05
CA CYS A 508 0.96 3.63 -13.30
C CYS A 508 1.84 2.79 -12.37
N LYS A 509 3.14 2.74 -12.64
CA LYS A 509 4.14 2.00 -11.85
C LYS A 509 4.88 2.86 -10.83
N LEU A 510 4.92 4.19 -11.02
CA LEU A 510 5.63 5.11 -10.13
C LEU A 510 4.77 6.34 -9.84
N VAL A 511 4.61 6.64 -8.55
CA VAL A 511 3.96 7.85 -8.06
C VAL A 511 5.01 8.67 -7.30
N VAL A 512 5.28 9.88 -7.77
CA VAL A 512 6.29 10.77 -7.17
C VAL A 512 5.59 11.89 -6.41
N LEU A 513 5.98 12.06 -5.15
CA LEU A 513 5.45 13.06 -4.24
C LEU A 513 6.48 14.19 -4.06
N ASP A 514 6.39 15.24 -4.88
CA ASP A 514 7.13 16.49 -4.68
C ASP A 514 6.16 17.65 -4.42
N GLN A 515 5.11 17.35 -3.70
CA GLN A 515 4.06 18.26 -3.26
C GLN A 515 3.91 18.24 -1.75
N GLY A 516 3.79 19.41 -1.13
CA GLY A 516 3.42 19.53 0.29
C GLY A 516 1.97 19.09 0.50
N ILE A 517 1.78 17.88 0.98
CA ILE A 517 0.46 17.34 1.27
C ILE A 517 0.06 17.74 2.69
N GLN A 518 -1.15 18.29 2.85
CA GLN A 518 -1.64 18.82 4.12
C GLN A 518 -2.75 17.98 4.76
N SER A 519 -3.26 16.94 4.06
CA SER A 519 -4.33 16.13 4.58
C SER A 519 -4.15 14.64 4.24
N MET A 520 -4.53 13.78 5.17
CA MET A 520 -4.62 12.33 5.01
C MET A 520 -5.46 11.94 3.78
N THR A 521 -6.57 12.61 3.58
CA THR A 521 -7.47 12.38 2.44
C THR A 521 -6.78 12.58 1.10
N LYS A 522 -6.08 13.73 0.93
CA LYS A 522 -5.32 14.02 -0.29
C LYS A 522 -4.21 12.99 -0.50
N PHE A 523 -3.50 12.62 0.56
CA PHE A 523 -2.49 11.57 0.51
C PHE A 523 -3.08 10.25 -0.01
N LYS A 524 -4.15 9.75 0.61
CA LYS A 524 -4.81 8.49 0.20
C LYS A 524 -5.36 8.53 -1.22
N GLN A 525 -5.82 9.67 -1.69
CA GLN A 525 -6.25 9.85 -3.07
C GLN A 525 -5.09 9.74 -4.07
N ILE A 526 -3.95 10.36 -3.73
CA ILE A 526 -2.75 10.34 -4.56
C ILE A 526 -2.19 8.91 -4.66
N ILE A 527 -1.97 8.23 -3.53
CA ILE A 527 -1.48 6.85 -3.57
C ILE A 527 -2.45 5.92 -4.28
N GLY A 528 -3.74 6.19 -4.16
CA GLY A 528 -4.79 5.48 -4.87
C GLY A 528 -4.65 5.46 -6.41
N ARG A 529 -3.82 6.34 -6.99
CA ARG A 529 -3.51 6.33 -8.44
C ARG A 529 -2.65 5.12 -8.82
N GLY A 530 -1.82 4.64 -7.91
CA GLY A 530 -0.97 3.46 -8.10
C GLY A 530 -1.63 2.12 -7.73
N THR A 531 -2.74 2.11 -7.00
CA THR A 531 -3.28 0.88 -6.40
C THR A 531 -3.95 -0.10 -7.36
N ARG A 532 -4.17 0.27 -8.62
CA ARG A 532 -4.76 -0.64 -9.62
C ARG A 532 -3.78 -1.72 -10.04
N ILE A 533 -4.28 -2.93 -10.26
CA ILE A 533 -3.55 -4.03 -10.88
C ILE A 533 -3.91 -4.09 -12.37
N ASP A 534 -2.91 -4.30 -13.22
CA ASP A 534 -3.09 -4.62 -14.64
C ASP A 534 -2.07 -5.68 -15.08
N GLU A 535 -2.43 -6.95 -14.90
CA GLU A 535 -1.56 -8.10 -15.22
C GLU A 535 -1.15 -8.14 -16.69
N LYS A 536 -2.05 -7.71 -17.59
CA LYS A 536 -1.78 -7.69 -19.04
C LYS A 536 -0.64 -6.75 -19.42
N TYR A 537 -0.36 -5.77 -18.57
CA TYR A 537 0.70 -4.79 -18.73
C TYR A 537 1.80 -4.95 -17.69
N GLY A 538 1.93 -6.13 -17.08
CA GLY A 538 2.99 -6.42 -16.12
C GLY A 538 2.96 -5.51 -14.89
N LYS A 539 1.78 -5.04 -14.45
CA LYS A 539 1.66 -4.18 -13.29
C LYS A 539 0.91 -4.87 -12.16
N LEU A 540 1.67 -5.52 -11.26
CA LEU A 540 1.17 -6.13 -10.03
C LEU A 540 1.41 -5.28 -8.78
N TRP A 541 2.36 -4.36 -8.80
CA TRP A 541 2.73 -3.47 -7.71
C TRP A 541 3.15 -2.10 -8.23
N PHE A 542 3.41 -1.14 -7.34
CA PHE A 542 3.91 0.18 -7.71
C PHE A 542 4.85 0.74 -6.65
N THR A 543 5.57 1.80 -7.00
CA THR A 543 6.45 2.52 -6.07
C THR A 543 5.92 3.91 -5.80
N ILE A 544 6.03 4.35 -4.55
CA ILE A 544 5.88 5.75 -4.14
C ILE A 544 7.27 6.30 -3.87
N MET A 545 7.67 7.34 -4.60
CA MET A 545 8.91 8.07 -4.32
C MET A 545 8.56 9.40 -3.68
N ASP A 546 9.01 9.60 -2.45
CA ASP A 546 8.56 10.69 -1.56
C ASP A 546 9.70 11.64 -1.21
N PHE A 547 9.60 12.88 -1.69
CA PHE A 547 10.55 13.97 -1.41
C PHE A 547 10.03 14.95 -0.34
N LYS A 548 8.80 14.78 0.15
CA LYS A 548 8.13 15.73 1.05
C LYS A 548 7.66 15.09 2.36
N LYS A 549 8.12 13.88 2.69
CA LYS A 549 7.76 13.14 3.91
C LYS A 549 6.27 12.87 4.10
N ALA A 550 5.51 12.87 3.02
CA ALA A 550 4.08 12.61 3.08
C ALA A 550 3.79 11.18 3.55
N THR A 551 4.64 10.21 3.18
CA THR A 551 4.51 8.80 3.61
C THR A 551 4.82 8.58 5.09
N GLU A 552 5.48 9.52 5.77
CA GLU A 552 5.67 9.52 7.22
C GLU A 552 4.51 10.17 7.95
N LEU A 553 4.10 11.35 7.45
CA LEU A 553 3.08 12.17 8.10
C LEU A 553 1.70 11.52 8.09
N PHE A 554 1.41 10.70 7.07
CA PHE A 554 0.09 10.14 6.81
C PHE A 554 0.05 8.62 6.81
N ALA A 555 1.02 7.94 7.43
CA ALA A 555 0.99 6.50 7.60
C ALA A 555 -0.22 6.09 8.46
N ASP A 556 -1.04 5.18 7.94
CA ASP A 556 -2.19 4.60 8.62
C ASP A 556 -2.23 3.09 8.35
N GLU A 557 -1.46 2.33 9.13
CA GLU A 557 -1.31 0.88 8.95
C GLU A 557 -2.63 0.10 9.02
N ARG A 558 -3.59 0.62 9.80
CA ARG A 558 -4.88 -0.08 9.96
C ARG A 558 -5.71 0.00 8.68
N PHE A 559 -5.62 1.11 7.95
CA PHE A 559 -6.38 1.33 6.74
C PHE A 559 -5.57 1.08 5.47
N ASP A 560 -4.33 1.60 5.40
CA ASP A 560 -3.51 1.56 4.19
C ASP A 560 -2.67 0.27 4.10
N GLY A 561 -2.42 -0.41 5.20
CA GLY A 561 -1.49 -1.53 5.30
C GLY A 561 -0.03 -1.06 5.31
N GLU A 562 0.86 -2.00 5.55
CA GLU A 562 2.30 -1.75 5.51
C GLU A 562 2.82 -1.76 4.07
N PRO A 563 3.74 -0.87 3.69
CA PRO A 563 4.48 -1.00 2.44
C PRO A 563 5.26 -2.33 2.43
N VAL A 564 5.38 -2.94 1.25
CA VAL A 564 6.20 -4.16 1.09
C VAL A 564 7.65 -3.88 1.45
N GLN A 565 8.12 -2.68 1.16
CA GLN A 565 9.48 -2.23 1.45
C GLN A 565 9.49 -0.72 1.65
N ILE A 566 10.26 -0.24 2.64
CA ILE A 566 10.61 1.17 2.81
C ILE A 566 12.13 1.26 2.64
N LYS A 567 12.59 2.04 1.66
CA LYS A 567 14.01 2.40 1.50
C LYS A 567 14.20 3.89 1.65
N GLN A 568 15.27 4.26 2.31
CA GLN A 568 15.76 5.62 2.41
C GLN A 568 17.07 5.71 1.63
N THR A 569 17.27 6.73 0.82
CA THR A 569 18.34 6.75 -0.18
C THR A 569 19.17 8.02 -0.14
N HIS A 570 20.47 7.88 -0.51
CA HIS A 570 21.44 8.96 -0.66
C HIS A 570 21.66 9.34 -2.13
N THR A 571 22.29 10.50 -2.39
CA THR A 571 22.67 10.89 -3.76
C THR A 571 23.64 9.91 -4.37
N SER A 572 24.59 9.37 -3.57
CA SER A 572 25.56 8.36 -3.99
C SER A 572 24.90 7.10 -4.53
N ASP A 573 23.73 6.76 -4.00
CA ASP A 573 22.97 5.56 -4.36
C ASP A 573 22.39 5.64 -5.80
N TYR A 574 22.38 6.85 -6.38
CA TYR A 574 21.94 7.09 -7.75
C TYR A 574 23.11 7.33 -8.72
N GLU A 575 24.36 7.35 -8.23
CA GLU A 575 25.55 7.60 -9.04
C GLU A 575 26.23 6.31 -9.53
N THR A 576 26.02 5.19 -8.85
CA THR A 576 26.60 3.89 -9.21
C THR A 576 25.53 2.88 -9.65
N GLU A 577 25.90 1.98 -10.56
CA GLU A 577 24.99 0.92 -11.02
C GLU A 577 24.61 -0.03 -9.89
N GLU A 578 25.55 -0.43 -9.04
CA GLU A 578 25.32 -1.32 -7.90
C GLU A 578 24.35 -0.73 -6.88
N ALA A 579 24.52 0.54 -6.53
CA ALA A 579 23.65 1.20 -5.57
C ALA A 579 22.22 1.41 -6.10
N LEU A 580 22.08 1.66 -7.41
CA LEU A 580 20.77 1.73 -8.07
C LEU A 580 20.07 0.36 -8.07
N ASP A 581 20.81 -0.72 -8.33
CA ASP A 581 20.27 -2.07 -8.26
C ASP A 581 19.79 -2.40 -6.85
N ASP A 582 20.53 -2.03 -5.82
CA ASP A 582 20.12 -2.14 -4.42
C ASP A 582 18.82 -1.40 -4.09
N ILE A 583 18.62 -0.21 -4.66
CA ILE A 583 17.37 0.56 -4.47
C ILE A 583 16.19 -0.15 -5.13
N VAL A 584 16.41 -0.74 -6.29
CA VAL A 584 15.35 -1.36 -7.09
C VAL A 584 15.10 -2.80 -6.65
N ASP A 585 16.13 -3.61 -6.47
CA ASP A 585 16.01 -5.04 -6.21
C ASP A 585 15.96 -5.37 -4.71
N GLY A 586 16.79 -4.75 -3.90
CA GLY A 586 16.72 -4.85 -2.45
C GLY A 586 16.92 -6.25 -1.86
N MET A 587 17.40 -7.21 -2.64
CA MET A 587 17.72 -8.57 -2.20
C MET A 587 18.83 -9.13 -3.07
N ASP A 588 19.84 -9.70 -2.44
CA ASP A 588 20.84 -10.56 -3.05
C ASP A 588 20.21 -11.77 -3.72
N ASP A 589 20.95 -12.40 -4.65
CA ASP A 589 20.57 -13.60 -5.40
C ASP A 589 19.99 -14.71 -4.50
N ILE A 590 18.67 -14.77 -4.38
CA ILE A 590 17.99 -15.85 -3.69
C ILE A 590 17.57 -16.89 -4.72
N GLU A 591 18.12 -18.10 -4.63
CA GLU A 591 17.74 -19.24 -5.49
C GLU A 591 16.22 -19.54 -5.48
N ASN A 592 15.51 -19.13 -4.41
CA ASN A 592 14.06 -19.21 -4.31
C ASN A 592 13.48 -17.92 -3.70
N PRO A 593 13.16 -16.91 -4.52
CA PRO A 593 12.73 -15.58 -4.04
C PRO A 593 11.40 -15.61 -3.27
N PHE A 594 10.57 -16.62 -3.43
CA PHE A 594 9.28 -16.72 -2.76
C PHE A 594 9.26 -17.73 -1.59
N GLY A 595 10.37 -18.49 -1.35
CA GLY A 595 10.49 -19.44 -0.25
C GLY A 595 9.42 -20.52 -0.28
N ASP A 596 8.86 -20.85 0.91
CA ASP A 596 7.81 -21.86 1.08
C ASP A 596 6.38 -21.33 0.83
N GLU A 597 6.23 -20.11 0.30
CA GLU A 597 4.93 -19.53 0.00
C GLU A 597 4.21 -20.32 -1.12
N GLU A 598 2.93 -20.63 -0.92
CA GLU A 598 2.10 -21.25 -1.98
C GLU A 598 1.79 -20.23 -3.07
N ILE A 599 2.67 -20.12 -4.04
CA ILE A 599 2.56 -19.20 -5.17
C ILE A 599 1.82 -19.88 -6.33
N ASP A 600 1.05 -19.08 -7.06
CA ASP A 600 0.51 -19.47 -8.38
C ASP A 600 1.62 -19.36 -9.43
N PRO A 601 2.13 -20.48 -9.99
CA PRO A 601 3.26 -20.45 -10.91
C PRO A 601 2.98 -19.64 -12.18
N ASP A 602 1.73 -19.58 -12.62
CA ASP A 602 1.33 -18.88 -13.84
C ASP A 602 1.27 -17.35 -13.62
N SER A 603 1.38 -16.90 -12.36
CA SER A 603 1.34 -15.48 -11.97
C SER A 603 2.71 -14.85 -11.80
N ILE A 604 3.80 -15.62 -11.89
CA ILE A 604 5.15 -15.09 -11.68
C ILE A 604 5.49 -14.10 -12.79
N GLN A 605 5.80 -12.88 -12.38
CA GLN A 605 6.30 -11.83 -13.26
C GLN A 605 7.77 -11.57 -12.92
N GLU A 606 8.61 -11.83 -13.91
CA GLU A 606 10.02 -11.46 -13.90
C GLU A 606 10.19 -10.01 -14.36
N PRO A 607 11.34 -9.37 -14.06
CA PRO A 607 11.64 -8.04 -14.56
C PRO A 607 11.56 -8.03 -16.08
N GLU A 608 10.77 -7.14 -16.65
CA GLU A 608 10.74 -6.98 -18.12
C GLU A 608 12.10 -6.44 -18.58
N ALA A 609 12.70 -7.13 -19.56
CA ALA A 609 13.81 -6.56 -20.32
C ALA A 609 13.36 -5.22 -20.94
N PRO A 610 14.24 -4.23 -21.09
CA PRO A 610 13.87 -2.91 -21.61
C PRO A 610 13.07 -3.02 -22.90
N TYR A 611 11.83 -2.59 -22.89
CA TYR A 611 10.90 -2.69 -24.01
C TYR A 611 11.41 -1.87 -25.21
N ASP A 612 11.72 -2.54 -26.31
CA ASP A 612 12.10 -1.90 -27.57
C ASP A 612 10.82 -1.54 -28.36
N ALA A 613 10.49 -0.26 -28.36
CA ALA A 613 9.26 0.31 -28.94
C ALA A 613 9.26 0.37 -30.49
N SER A 614 10.13 -0.39 -31.19
CA SER A 614 10.29 -0.29 -32.65
C SER A 614 9.17 -0.94 -33.48
N ASN A 615 8.14 -1.56 -32.91
CA ASN A 615 7.14 -2.37 -33.62
C ASN A 615 5.67 -2.06 -33.36
N SER A 616 5.26 -0.80 -33.15
CA SER A 616 3.84 -0.45 -33.17
C SER A 616 3.53 0.76 -34.05
N THR A 617 3.39 0.48 -35.35
CA THR A 617 2.68 1.40 -36.27
C THR A 617 1.18 1.14 -36.09
N MET A 618 0.45 2.03 -35.42
CA MET A 618 -1.00 2.13 -35.52
C MET A 618 -1.42 3.58 -35.80
N SER A 619 -2.23 3.70 -36.84
CA SER A 619 -2.79 4.91 -37.41
C SER A 619 -3.60 5.72 -36.40
N ASP A 620 -3.36 7.01 -36.39
CA ASP A 620 -4.17 8.03 -35.71
C ASP A 620 -5.51 8.20 -36.42
N ASP A 621 -6.60 7.83 -35.73
CA ASP A 621 -7.95 8.21 -36.15
C ASP A 621 -8.48 9.27 -35.17
N PHE A 622 -8.60 10.49 -35.67
CA PHE A 622 -9.02 11.66 -34.92
C PHE A 622 -10.55 11.73 -34.88
N GLY A 623 -11.14 11.41 -33.73
CA GLY A 623 -12.49 11.83 -33.40
C GLY A 623 -12.45 13.13 -32.59
N SER A 624 -12.78 14.24 -33.20
CA SER A 624 -12.89 15.53 -32.54
C SER A 624 -14.15 15.57 -31.68
N PHE A 625 -13.99 15.78 -30.38
CA PHE A 625 -15.09 16.15 -29.49
C PHE A 625 -15.06 17.65 -29.22
N ASP A 626 -16.15 18.28 -29.54
CA ASP A 626 -16.47 19.68 -29.33
C ASP A 626 -16.67 19.93 -27.81
N ASN A 627 -15.74 20.65 -27.19
CA ASN A 627 -15.84 21.11 -25.82
C ASN A 627 -16.01 22.62 -25.81
N SER A 628 -17.27 23.07 -25.81
CA SER A 628 -17.60 24.44 -25.52
C SER A 628 -17.66 24.69 -24.01
N ASP A 629 -16.83 25.63 -23.59
CA ASP A 629 -16.96 26.53 -22.45
C ASP A 629 -17.34 25.97 -21.08
N ASP A 630 -16.34 25.89 -20.20
CA ASP A 630 -16.51 26.39 -18.83
C ASP A 630 -15.13 26.78 -18.25
N SER A 631 -14.72 28.04 -18.50
CA SER A 631 -13.62 28.68 -17.81
C SER A 631 -14.10 29.12 -16.44
N THR A 632 -13.95 28.29 -15.44
CA THR A 632 -14.07 28.76 -14.05
C THR A 632 -12.82 29.57 -13.70
N ASP A 633 -13.06 30.87 -13.59
CA ASP A 633 -12.12 31.87 -13.10
C ASP A 633 -11.72 31.52 -11.64
N TRP A 634 -10.49 31.03 -11.47
CA TRP A 634 -9.92 30.81 -10.14
C TRP A 634 -9.46 32.18 -9.62
N ASN A 635 -10.17 32.72 -8.66
CA ASN A 635 -9.80 33.94 -7.96
C ASN A 635 -8.38 33.80 -7.37
N ASP A 636 -7.50 34.63 -7.91
CA ASP A 636 -6.06 34.74 -7.66
C ASP A 636 -5.82 35.72 -6.50
N GLU A 637 -6.42 35.49 -5.31
CA GLU A 637 -6.33 36.40 -4.18
C GLU A 637 -5.23 36.07 -3.15
N ASP A 638 -4.39 35.04 -3.36
CA ASP A 638 -3.22 34.78 -2.50
C ASP A 638 -1.99 34.41 -3.33
N LYS A 639 -1.52 35.29 -4.21
CA LYS A 639 -0.19 35.16 -4.82
C LYS A 639 0.90 35.37 -3.77
N VAL A 640 1.29 34.28 -3.10
CA VAL A 640 2.48 34.29 -2.27
C VAL A 640 3.68 34.63 -3.15
N ARG A 641 4.42 35.68 -2.78
CA ARG A 641 5.60 36.13 -3.51
C ARG A 641 6.65 35.04 -3.53
N LYS A 642 7.03 34.55 -4.72
CA LYS A 642 8.07 33.54 -4.90
C LYS A 642 9.41 34.19 -5.23
N PHE A 643 10.48 33.74 -4.54
CA PHE A 643 11.88 34.08 -4.84
C PHE A 643 12.51 32.93 -5.64
N TYR A 644 13.20 33.25 -6.72
CA TYR A 644 13.84 32.28 -7.63
C TYR A 644 15.37 32.38 -7.49
N VAL A 645 16.00 31.31 -7.01
CA VAL A 645 17.45 31.25 -6.72
C VAL A 645 18.10 30.13 -7.51
N ASN A 646 19.38 30.32 -7.89
CA ASN A 646 20.23 29.28 -8.49
C ASN A 646 21.65 29.37 -7.92
N GLY A 647 22.53 28.42 -8.29
CA GLY A 647 23.86 28.27 -7.76
C GLY A 647 23.91 27.69 -6.35
N VAL A 648 22.82 27.09 -5.89
CA VAL A 648 22.75 26.42 -4.58
C VAL A 648 23.20 24.98 -4.76
N LYS A 649 24.17 24.51 -3.93
CA LYS A 649 24.53 23.09 -3.90
C LYS A 649 23.43 22.35 -3.17
N VAL A 650 22.90 21.30 -3.79
CA VAL A 650 21.80 20.46 -3.26
C VAL A 650 22.23 19.00 -3.33
N LYS A 651 21.99 18.26 -2.25
CA LYS A 651 22.30 16.82 -2.15
C LYS A 651 21.13 16.07 -1.53
N ALA A 652 20.94 14.82 -1.93
CA ALA A 652 20.11 13.91 -1.17
C ALA A 652 20.89 13.35 0.03
N ILE A 653 20.28 13.32 1.19
CA ILE A 653 20.86 12.81 2.44
C ILE A 653 19.88 11.87 3.10
N ALA A 654 20.39 10.73 3.64
CA ALA A 654 19.61 9.85 4.48
C ALA A 654 20.24 9.78 5.87
N GLU A 655 19.63 10.41 6.87
CA GLU A 655 20.16 10.48 8.23
C GLU A 655 19.14 10.03 9.29
N ARG A 656 18.14 9.22 8.95
CA ARG A 656 17.05 8.96 9.90
C ARG A 656 16.58 7.52 9.90
N ILE A 657 16.44 6.95 11.11
CA ILE A 657 15.72 5.70 11.36
C ILE A 657 14.23 5.99 11.53
N GLN A 658 13.42 5.12 10.97
CA GLN A 658 11.98 5.14 11.15
C GLN A 658 11.53 3.83 11.79
N TYR A 659 10.77 3.93 12.86
CA TYR A 659 10.20 2.80 13.55
C TYR A 659 8.82 3.16 14.10
N TYR A 660 8.01 2.14 14.34
CA TYR A 660 6.73 2.33 15.02
C TYR A 660 6.94 2.23 16.53
N ASP A 661 6.44 3.23 17.26
CA ASP A 661 6.45 3.19 18.71
C ASP A 661 5.37 2.22 19.25
N THR A 662 5.33 2.07 20.57
CA THR A 662 4.36 1.19 21.24
C THR A 662 2.90 1.56 20.99
N ASP A 663 2.64 2.78 20.55
CA ASP A 663 1.30 3.31 20.25
C ASP A 663 0.95 3.19 18.75
N GLY A 664 1.84 2.56 17.96
CA GLY A 664 1.69 2.37 16.52
C GLY A 664 1.87 3.64 15.70
N LYS A 665 2.57 4.65 16.24
CA LYS A 665 2.89 5.89 15.55
C LYS A 665 4.29 5.80 14.96
N LEU A 666 4.42 6.14 13.67
CA LEU A 666 5.71 6.20 13.00
C LEU A 666 6.56 7.34 13.59
N VAL A 667 7.67 6.99 14.20
CA VAL A 667 8.67 7.94 14.76
C VAL A 667 9.88 7.96 13.85
N THR A 668 10.32 9.16 13.49
CA THR A 668 11.54 9.39 12.71
C THR A 668 12.58 10.04 13.59
N GLU A 669 13.73 9.40 13.73
CA GLU A 669 14.84 9.88 14.58
C GLU A 669 16.16 9.76 13.83
N SER A 670 17.17 10.54 14.27
CA SER A 670 18.56 10.32 13.83
C SER A 670 19.06 8.95 14.32
N PHE A 671 20.02 8.36 13.62
CA PHE A 671 20.66 7.11 14.06
C PHE A 671 21.25 7.24 15.46
N LYS A 672 21.83 8.39 15.79
CA LYS A 672 22.35 8.69 17.13
C LYS A 672 21.27 8.66 18.20
N ASP A 673 20.15 9.34 17.96
CA ASP A 673 19.06 9.42 18.95
C ASP A 673 18.38 8.07 19.13
N TYR A 674 18.16 7.31 18.05
CA TYR A 674 17.66 5.95 18.12
C TYR A 674 18.59 5.02 18.90
N THR A 675 19.88 5.06 18.57
CA THR A 675 20.91 4.28 19.27
C THR A 675 20.97 4.64 20.75
N ARG A 676 20.95 5.94 21.09
CA ARG A 676 20.88 6.41 22.48
C ARG A 676 19.68 5.86 23.22
N LYS A 677 18.49 5.94 22.65
CA LYS A 677 17.26 5.43 23.27
C LYS A 677 17.26 3.92 23.42
N THR A 678 17.73 3.20 22.43
CA THR A 678 17.84 1.73 22.45
C THR A 678 18.80 1.28 23.54
N MET A 679 19.96 1.92 23.60
CA MET A 679 20.96 1.62 24.61
C MET A 679 20.53 2.01 26.03
N ALA A 680 19.86 3.17 26.21
CA ALA A 680 19.35 3.60 27.51
C ALA A 680 18.26 2.69 28.09
N LYS A 681 17.54 1.93 27.23
CA LYS A 681 16.59 0.90 27.67
C LYS A 681 17.29 -0.35 28.22
N GLN A 682 18.50 -0.64 27.77
CA GLN A 682 19.24 -1.85 28.14
C GLN A 682 20.30 -1.62 29.21
N PHE A 683 20.94 -0.47 29.17
CA PHE A 683 22.09 -0.14 30.06
C PHE A 683 21.86 1.21 30.71
N ALA A 684 21.78 1.19 32.04
CA ALA A 684 21.58 2.42 32.81
C ALA A 684 22.82 3.33 32.85
N SER A 685 24.03 2.78 32.54
CA SER A 685 25.28 3.52 32.57
C SER A 685 26.34 2.93 31.63
N LEU A 686 27.37 3.74 31.33
CA LEU A 686 28.57 3.30 30.60
C LEU A 686 29.26 2.11 31.31
N ASP A 687 29.31 2.11 32.64
CA ASP A 687 29.94 1.03 33.41
C ASP A 687 29.21 -0.30 33.24
N GLU A 688 27.88 -0.27 33.18
CA GLU A 688 27.08 -1.46 32.95
C GLU A 688 27.27 -2.02 31.53
N PHE A 689 27.29 -1.17 30.52
CA PHE A 689 27.63 -1.55 29.16
C PHE A 689 29.03 -2.12 29.03
N THR A 690 30.04 -1.39 29.59
CA THR A 690 31.42 -1.83 29.56
C THR A 690 31.61 -3.18 30.24
N LYS A 691 30.92 -3.39 31.37
CA LYS A 691 30.96 -4.69 32.09
C LYS A 691 30.35 -5.80 31.27
N LYS A 692 29.18 -5.59 30.66
CA LYS A 692 28.54 -6.61 29.77
C LYS A 692 29.46 -6.92 28.59
N TRP A 693 30.08 -5.89 27.99
CA TRP A 693 31.02 -6.05 26.89
C TRP A 693 32.23 -6.88 27.32
N GLN A 694 32.86 -6.58 28.46
CA GLN A 694 34.02 -7.31 28.99
C GLN A 694 33.69 -8.74 29.40
N ASP A 695 32.54 -8.97 30.05
CA ASP A 695 32.09 -10.28 30.56
C ASP A 695 31.63 -11.23 29.45
N SER A 696 31.37 -10.74 28.24
CA SER A 696 30.94 -11.56 27.12
C SER A 696 32.06 -12.49 26.61
N GLU A 697 31.73 -13.75 26.41
CA GLU A 697 32.68 -14.74 25.83
C GLU A 697 33.07 -14.43 24.38
N ARG A 698 32.15 -13.78 23.64
CA ARG A 698 32.37 -13.30 22.27
C ARG A 698 31.73 -11.95 22.09
N LYS A 699 32.52 -10.96 21.68
CA LYS A 699 32.04 -9.59 21.43
C LYS A 699 31.07 -9.52 20.26
N GLN A 700 31.25 -10.40 19.26
CA GLN A 700 30.36 -10.50 18.12
C GLN A 700 28.90 -10.79 18.53
N VAL A 701 28.66 -11.55 19.60
CA VAL A 701 27.30 -11.82 20.10
C VAL A 701 26.59 -10.54 20.52
N ILE A 702 27.30 -9.62 21.17
CA ILE A 702 26.71 -8.31 21.56
C ILE A 702 26.45 -7.45 20.32
N ILE A 703 27.38 -7.47 19.36
CA ILE A 703 27.23 -6.75 18.09
C ILE A 703 25.98 -7.23 17.37
N ASP A 704 25.78 -8.54 17.25
CA ASP A 704 24.63 -9.18 16.63
C ASP A 704 23.33 -8.88 17.41
N GLU A 705 23.35 -8.98 18.75
CA GLU A 705 22.22 -8.61 19.63
C GLU A 705 21.76 -7.15 19.41
N LEU A 706 22.70 -6.23 19.29
CA LEU A 706 22.40 -4.82 19.07
C LEU A 706 21.92 -4.55 17.64
N ALA A 707 22.46 -5.28 16.66
CA ALA A 707 21.98 -5.23 15.27
C ALA A 707 20.54 -5.75 15.14
N GLU A 708 20.19 -6.87 15.81
CA GLU A 708 18.81 -7.39 15.87
C GLU A 708 17.83 -6.39 16.48
N GLN A 709 18.31 -5.47 17.31
CA GLN A 709 17.52 -4.38 17.90
C GLN A 709 17.45 -3.12 17.02
N GLY A 710 17.97 -3.20 15.79
CA GLY A 710 17.91 -2.14 14.81
C GLY A 710 19.06 -1.13 14.86
N ILE A 711 20.19 -1.44 15.53
CA ILE A 711 21.40 -0.63 15.43
C ILE A 711 22.13 -0.99 14.15
N ILE A 712 22.25 -0.03 13.24
CA ILE A 712 22.89 -0.18 11.94
C ILE A 712 24.32 0.35 12.05
N TRP A 713 25.28 -0.57 12.13
CA TRP A 713 26.70 -0.26 12.39
C TRP A 713 27.33 0.58 11.30
N GLU A 714 27.03 0.27 10.04
CA GLU A 714 27.56 0.97 8.87
C GLU A 714 27.12 2.44 8.88
N ALA A 715 25.85 2.70 9.21
CA ALA A 715 25.32 4.05 9.26
C ALA A 715 25.92 4.86 10.43
N LEU A 716 26.15 4.22 11.59
CA LEU A 716 26.85 4.86 12.70
C LEU A 716 28.32 5.16 12.34
N GLU A 717 29.01 4.24 11.64
CA GLU A 717 30.38 4.42 11.19
C GLU A 717 30.49 5.55 10.16
N GLU A 718 29.50 5.70 9.27
CA GLU A 718 29.47 6.82 8.31
C GLU A 718 29.26 8.18 8.99
N GLU A 719 28.42 8.22 10.01
CA GLU A 719 28.09 9.45 10.72
C GLU A 719 29.22 9.89 11.70
N VAL A 720 29.88 8.95 12.36
CA VAL A 720 30.89 9.23 13.39
C VAL A 720 32.31 9.25 12.82
N GLY A 721 32.63 8.31 11.91
CA GLY A 721 33.92 8.17 11.27
C GLY A 721 34.28 6.72 10.96
N LYS A 722 34.91 6.49 9.81
CA LYS A 722 35.28 5.15 9.34
C LYS A 722 36.41 4.54 10.14
N GLY A 723 36.41 3.23 10.30
CA GLY A 723 37.46 2.45 10.97
C GLY A 723 37.41 2.49 12.49
N LEU A 724 36.30 2.92 13.06
CA LEU A 724 36.04 2.85 14.48
C LEU A 724 35.62 1.43 14.89
N ASP A 725 35.89 1.07 16.14
CA ASP A 725 35.38 -0.18 16.70
C ASP A 725 33.91 -0.02 17.11
N PRO A 726 33.06 -1.05 16.97
CA PRO A 726 31.68 -0.99 17.42
C PRO A 726 31.49 -0.55 18.87
N PHE A 727 32.43 -0.93 19.76
CA PHE A 727 32.43 -0.47 21.13
C PHE A 727 32.60 1.06 21.22
N ASP A 728 33.55 1.63 20.45
CA ASP A 728 33.81 3.07 20.42
C ASP A 728 32.67 3.85 19.78
N LEU A 729 32.03 3.29 18.75
CA LEU A 729 30.83 3.89 18.15
C LEU A 729 29.73 4.07 19.20
N ILE A 730 29.44 3.02 19.98
CA ILE A 730 28.43 3.09 21.04
C ILE A 730 28.88 4.07 22.15
N CYS A 731 30.14 3.96 22.63
CA CYS A 731 30.64 4.85 23.66
C CYS A 731 30.58 6.32 23.24
N HIS A 732 30.88 6.61 21.98
CA HIS A 732 30.81 7.98 21.46
C HIS A 732 29.37 8.45 21.32
N VAL A 733 28.51 7.67 20.66
CA VAL A 733 27.15 8.09 20.36
C VAL A 733 26.27 8.19 21.59
N VAL A 734 26.45 7.27 22.56
CA VAL A 734 25.56 7.16 23.73
C VAL A 734 26.08 7.93 24.92
N TYR A 735 27.40 7.89 25.16
CA TYR A 735 28.03 8.41 26.38
C TYR A 735 28.98 9.57 26.11
N ASP A 736 29.01 10.12 24.90
CA ASP A 736 29.81 11.27 24.45
C ASP A 736 31.33 11.09 24.71
N MET A 737 31.82 9.84 24.64
CA MET A 737 33.22 9.53 24.79
C MET A 737 33.99 9.79 23.49
N PRO A 738 35.28 10.24 23.58
CA PRO A 738 36.11 10.37 22.37
C PRO A 738 36.34 9.01 21.73
N PRO A 739 35.96 8.83 20.42
CA PRO A 739 36.10 7.55 19.78
C PRO A 739 37.54 7.21 19.43
N LEU A 740 37.89 5.92 19.49
CA LEU A 740 39.20 5.42 19.06
C LEU A 740 39.00 4.52 17.82
N THR A 741 39.87 4.68 16.84
CA THR A 741 39.94 3.75 15.73
C THR A 741 40.49 2.38 16.18
N ARG A 742 40.12 1.31 15.48
CA ARG A 742 40.64 -0.05 15.71
C ARG A 742 42.18 -0.05 15.74
N ARG A 743 42.83 0.71 14.86
CA ARG A 743 44.28 0.86 14.77
C ARG A 743 44.84 1.54 15.99
N GLU A 744 44.25 2.61 16.49
CA GLU A 744 44.69 3.28 17.73
C GLU A 744 44.57 2.35 18.94
N ARG A 745 43.52 1.54 19.05
CA ARG A 745 43.38 0.53 20.09
C ARG A 745 44.49 -0.52 20.01
N ALA A 746 44.70 -1.10 18.81
CA ALA A 746 45.78 -2.06 18.60
C ALA A 746 47.16 -1.49 18.96
N ASP A 747 47.47 -0.25 18.57
CA ASP A 747 48.71 0.42 18.88
C ASP A 747 48.88 0.68 20.37
N LYS A 748 47.79 0.98 21.10
CA LYS A 748 47.82 1.11 22.56
C LYS A 748 48.22 -0.20 23.24
N VAL A 749 47.66 -1.34 22.83
CA VAL A 749 48.01 -2.67 23.36
C VAL A 749 49.48 -3.00 23.07
N LYS A 750 49.98 -2.71 21.86
CA LYS A 750 51.41 -2.90 21.52
C LYS A 750 52.32 -2.09 22.39
N LYS A 751 51.98 -0.84 22.73
CA LYS A 751 52.76 0.05 23.60
C LYS A 751 52.78 -0.38 25.05
N ARG A 752 51.82 -1.12 25.56
CA ARG A 752 51.75 -1.63 26.95
C ARG A 752 52.72 -2.78 27.24
N ASN A 753 53.49 -3.26 26.25
CA ASN A 753 54.36 -4.43 26.38
C ASN A 753 53.68 -5.71 26.87
N TYR A 754 52.41 -5.85 26.57
CA TYR A 754 51.55 -6.97 26.98
C TYR A 754 52.12 -8.36 26.60
N PHE A 755 52.78 -8.43 25.44
CA PHE A 755 53.24 -9.69 24.87
C PHE A 755 54.46 -10.31 25.56
N VAL A 756 55.20 -9.60 26.41
CA VAL A 756 56.44 -10.05 27.01
C VAL A 756 56.31 -11.33 27.87
N LYS A 757 55.09 -11.59 28.35
CA LYS A 757 54.79 -12.79 29.15
C LYS A 757 54.67 -14.08 28.32
N TYR A 758 54.57 -13.98 27.01
CA TYR A 758 54.41 -15.12 26.12
C TYR A 758 55.75 -15.49 25.44
N GLY A 759 55.89 -16.75 24.97
CA GLY A 759 57.03 -17.19 24.17
C GLY A 759 57.02 -16.58 22.75
N GLU A 760 58.13 -16.57 22.05
CA GLU A 760 58.32 -15.88 20.75
C GLU A 760 57.23 -16.22 19.73
N THR A 761 56.85 -17.50 19.57
CA THR A 761 55.81 -17.90 18.63
C THR A 761 54.42 -17.31 19.02
N ALA A 762 54.09 -17.32 20.29
CA ALA A 762 52.84 -16.76 20.79
C ALA A 762 52.82 -15.23 20.64
N GLN A 763 53.94 -14.57 20.90
CA GLN A 763 54.06 -13.12 20.68
C GLN A 763 53.82 -12.73 19.22
N GLN A 764 54.42 -13.49 18.28
CA GLN A 764 54.19 -13.25 16.85
C GLN A 764 52.73 -13.44 16.46
N VAL A 765 52.08 -14.52 16.93
CA VAL A 765 50.70 -14.79 16.64
C VAL A 765 49.77 -13.69 17.19
N LEU A 766 49.92 -13.33 18.47
CA LEU A 766 49.11 -12.30 19.11
C LEU A 766 49.32 -10.90 18.48
N SER A 767 50.54 -10.57 18.05
CA SER A 767 50.84 -9.32 17.33
C SER A 767 50.12 -9.30 15.96
N GLN A 768 50.16 -10.39 15.23
CA GLN A 768 49.47 -10.52 13.94
C GLN A 768 47.95 -10.55 14.08
N LEU A 769 47.41 -11.10 15.16
CA LEU A 769 45.99 -11.04 15.47
C LEU A 769 45.55 -9.60 15.74
N LEU A 770 46.35 -8.81 16.44
CA LEU A 770 46.12 -7.37 16.63
C LEU A 770 46.15 -6.58 15.31
N ASP A 771 47.01 -6.94 14.36
CA ASP A 771 47.04 -6.32 13.05
C ASP A 771 45.74 -6.68 12.26
N LYS A 772 45.29 -7.92 12.35
CA LYS A 772 44.00 -8.34 11.76
C LYS A 772 42.81 -7.61 12.40
N TYR A 773 42.84 -7.45 13.73
CA TYR A 773 41.82 -6.65 14.43
C TYR A 773 41.84 -5.19 13.93
N ALA A 774 43.02 -4.58 13.76
CA ALA A 774 43.11 -3.22 13.28
C ALA A 774 42.56 -3.00 11.87
N ASP A 775 42.61 -4.04 11.02
CA ASP A 775 42.15 -3.97 9.63
C ASP A 775 40.69 -4.33 9.50
N ILE A 776 40.18 -5.35 10.20
CA ILE A 776 38.86 -5.93 9.99
C ILE A 776 37.95 -5.80 11.22
N GLY A 777 38.46 -6.10 12.42
CA GLY A 777 37.70 -6.01 13.67
C GLY A 777 37.81 -7.23 14.57
N VAL A 778 37.04 -7.24 15.68
CA VAL A 778 37.17 -8.25 16.75
C VAL A 778 36.82 -9.67 16.31
N GLN A 779 35.94 -9.81 15.35
CA GLN A 779 35.51 -11.12 14.77
C GLN A 779 36.70 -11.94 14.23
N GLU A 780 37.75 -11.28 13.75
CA GLU A 780 38.95 -11.96 13.25
C GLU A 780 39.80 -12.54 14.39
N ILE A 781 39.78 -11.95 15.60
CA ILE A 781 40.46 -12.52 16.76
C ILE A 781 39.73 -13.73 17.32
N GLU A 782 38.42 -13.66 17.38
CA GLU A 782 37.53 -14.71 17.92
C GLU A 782 37.47 -15.99 17.04
N ASN A 783 37.80 -15.84 15.75
CA ASN A 783 37.70 -16.95 14.79
C ASN A 783 39.04 -17.69 14.65
N ILE A 784 39.16 -18.87 15.26
CA ILE A 784 40.37 -19.69 15.18
C ILE A 784 40.76 -20.06 13.71
N GLN A 785 39.85 -19.96 12.76
CA GLN A 785 40.12 -20.19 11.34
C GLN A 785 41.07 -19.18 10.75
N VAL A 786 41.21 -18.02 11.36
CA VAL A 786 42.19 -16.99 10.98
C VAL A 786 43.63 -17.54 10.97
N LEU A 787 43.93 -18.51 11.79
CA LEU A 787 45.24 -19.18 11.79
C LEU A 787 45.56 -20.00 10.52
N LYS A 788 44.62 -20.15 9.61
CA LYS A 788 44.81 -20.82 8.32
C LYS A 788 45.21 -19.91 7.18
N VAL A 789 45.09 -18.61 7.36
CA VAL A 789 45.35 -17.61 6.31
C VAL A 789 46.67 -16.85 6.60
N THR A 790 47.21 -16.23 5.55
CA THR A 790 48.42 -15.39 5.67
C THR A 790 48.16 -14.21 6.62
N PRO A 791 49.09 -13.88 7.55
CA PRO A 791 50.49 -14.36 7.65
C PRO A 791 50.68 -15.57 8.56
N PHE A 792 49.66 -16.14 9.21
CA PHE A 792 49.80 -17.21 10.22
C PHE A 792 50.26 -18.54 9.62
N ASP A 793 49.96 -18.83 8.37
CA ASP A 793 50.40 -20.02 7.61
C ASP A 793 51.92 -20.11 7.51
N GLN A 794 52.63 -18.97 7.59
CA GLN A 794 54.09 -18.87 7.60
C GLN A 794 54.71 -19.24 8.97
N ILE A 795 53.92 -19.15 10.07
CA ILE A 795 54.37 -19.51 11.41
C ILE A 795 54.24 -21.01 11.64
N GLY A 796 53.17 -21.66 11.06
CA GLY A 796 52.98 -23.07 11.16
C GLY A 796 51.51 -23.45 10.90
N ARG A 797 51.21 -24.76 11.02
CA ARG A 797 49.82 -25.24 10.92
C ARG A 797 49.05 -24.83 12.19
N PRO A 798 47.73 -24.56 12.12
CA PRO A 798 46.94 -24.11 13.28
C PRO A 798 47.13 -24.95 14.54
N ASN A 799 47.14 -26.31 14.40
CA ASN A 799 47.34 -27.22 15.50
C ASN A 799 48.76 -27.11 16.08
N GLU A 800 49.77 -26.77 15.29
CA GLU A 800 51.15 -26.57 15.76
C GLU A 800 51.30 -25.23 16.45
N ILE A 801 50.70 -24.20 15.92
CA ILE A 801 50.65 -22.89 16.54
C ILE A 801 50.02 -22.95 17.93
N VAL A 802 48.83 -23.58 18.02
CA VAL A 802 48.11 -23.71 19.30
C VAL A 802 48.91 -24.59 20.31
N LYS A 803 49.47 -25.72 19.88
CA LYS A 803 50.20 -26.62 20.79
C LYS A 803 51.59 -26.10 21.17
N LYS A 804 52.40 -25.62 20.22
CA LYS A 804 53.76 -25.22 20.45
C LYS A 804 53.86 -23.73 20.94
N GLY A 805 52.98 -22.86 20.44
CA GLY A 805 52.95 -21.48 20.84
C GLY A 805 52.29 -21.24 22.19
N PHE A 806 51.17 -21.90 22.46
CA PHE A 806 50.37 -21.64 23.66
C PHE A 806 50.30 -22.82 24.64
N GLY A 807 50.73 -24.01 24.28
CA GLY A 807 50.65 -25.18 25.14
C GLY A 807 49.36 -25.96 25.02
N GLY A 808 48.39 -25.54 24.21
CA GLY A 808 47.12 -26.18 23.94
C GLY A 808 45.99 -25.23 23.69
N LYS A 809 44.82 -25.80 23.33
CA LYS A 809 43.67 -24.97 23.02
C LYS A 809 43.14 -24.14 24.20
N PRO A 810 43.04 -24.67 25.44
CA PRO A 810 42.59 -23.87 26.58
C PRO A 810 43.46 -22.61 26.84
N GLN A 811 44.79 -22.79 26.73
CA GLN A 811 45.73 -21.68 26.94
C GLN A 811 45.70 -20.67 25.77
N TYR A 812 45.42 -21.14 24.55
CA TYR A 812 45.17 -20.25 23.41
C TYR A 812 43.88 -19.43 23.62
N ASP A 813 42.78 -20.09 23.99
CA ASP A 813 41.50 -19.42 24.25
C ASP A 813 41.65 -18.41 25.43
N GLU A 814 42.41 -18.71 26.44
CA GLU A 814 42.73 -17.79 27.54
C GLU A 814 43.53 -16.58 27.06
N ALA A 815 44.56 -16.78 26.23
CA ALA A 815 45.37 -15.70 25.66
C ALA A 815 44.56 -14.77 24.76
N ILE A 816 43.57 -15.30 24.02
CA ILE A 816 42.63 -14.50 23.21
C ILE A 816 41.74 -13.64 24.11
N ARG A 817 41.14 -14.20 25.17
CA ARG A 817 40.31 -13.43 26.13
C ARG A 817 41.15 -12.32 26.83
N GLU A 818 42.37 -12.59 27.21
CA GLU A 818 43.24 -11.60 27.76
C GLU A 818 43.61 -10.49 26.75
N LEU A 819 43.86 -10.87 25.48
CA LEU A 819 44.08 -9.93 24.40
C LEU A 819 42.86 -9.00 24.18
N GLU A 820 41.66 -9.55 24.14
CA GLU A 820 40.43 -8.77 24.07
C GLU A 820 40.24 -7.84 25.25
N SER A 821 40.54 -8.32 26.48
CA SER A 821 40.47 -7.48 27.68
C SER A 821 41.45 -6.30 27.60
N GLU A 822 42.64 -6.49 27.06
CA GLU A 822 43.61 -5.41 26.84
C GLU A 822 43.19 -4.42 25.76
N ILE A 823 42.52 -4.86 24.71
CA ILE A 823 41.96 -4.01 23.65
C ILE A 823 40.91 -3.05 24.23
N TYR A 824 40.01 -3.54 25.09
CA TYR A 824 38.88 -2.77 25.62
C TYR A 824 39.13 -2.19 27.02
N GLN A 825 40.36 -2.18 27.50
CA GLN A 825 40.72 -1.61 28.79
C GLN A 825 40.60 -0.07 28.75
N SER A 826 39.84 0.52 29.67
CA SER A 826 39.72 1.97 29.84
C SER A 826 41.05 2.57 30.36
N ASP A 827 41.44 3.73 29.83
CA ASP A 827 42.66 4.49 30.23
C ASP A 827 42.44 5.33 31.50
N GLU A 828 41.45 5.05 32.34
CA GLU A 828 41.35 5.79 33.59
C GLU A 828 42.49 5.43 34.52
N PRO A 829 43.22 6.45 35.00
CA PRO A 829 44.22 6.22 36.04
C PRO A 829 43.48 5.73 37.29
N LYS A 830 43.78 4.49 37.75
CA LYS A 830 43.31 4.01 39.05
C LYS A 830 43.61 5.09 40.06
N SER A 831 42.59 5.81 40.54
CA SER A 831 42.77 6.71 41.70
C SER A 831 43.28 5.89 42.86
N ALA A 832 44.50 6.24 43.28
CA ALA A 832 45.19 5.66 44.42
C ALA A 832 44.43 5.92 45.74
#